data_5df40cc28ed1acdcb13a91f019a68f0a
#
_entry.id   5df40cc28ed1acdcb13a91f019a68f0a
#
_cell.length_a   1.000
_cell.length_b   1.000
_cell.length_c   1.000
_cell.angle_alpha   90.00
_cell.angle_beta   90.00
_cell.angle_gamma   90.00
#
_symmetry.space_group_name_H-M   'P 1'
#
loop_
_entity.id
_entity.type
_entity.pdbx_description
1 polymer ?
#
loop_
_entity_poly.entity_id
_entity_poly.type
_entity_poly.pdbx_seq_one_letter_code
_entity_poly.pdbx_strand_id
1 'polypeptide(L)'
;MNKLLEKLYFDKYLNVYVIFALDMLVSALSSLFAMLAFRVMFPAMAARGLAFALTWIISGVIGIGVAFYIMKTYRSVIRHSNLREIGRLCIAVFLKEVIVGVIMLAASFVKIDDVLLWGLLFADGMITILLLVMMRVAMVFAYDVVRIHLQVTRNRDSVLIYGTDNKAISFVRTMELSAKFNVLGFIVYGESKSSHMIHDKNVYTFEDEADFRRIASQLGIGSVIFAHRSDAREEEGRLIRYCNKLKIKTLYSPSVEEVVDGKVGAPSVREIKIEDLLGRPEIKISMDEITANFHGKTIMVTGAAGSIGSELCRQLASFGVGELVLFDNAETPMHNLRLELEETYPALKFHPIIGDVRIPARLDYVFSRFHPQVVFHAAAYKHVPLMEENPCEAVLVNVAGSRNVADKCIEYDVEKMVMISTDKAVNPTNIMGCTKRLAEIYVQSLGLAIEKGERKGKTKFVTTRFGNVLGSNGSVIPRFREQIAKGGPVTVTHPDITRFFMTIPEACRLVMEAATMSTGNQIFVFDMGESVKIASLARRMIELAGFIPDKDINITYTGLRPGEKLYEEVLSNKENTLPTNHDRIRIAKVREYDYNNANDVVAQLEGLSRAVDIPQTVQLMKRTVPEFISKNSEFEMFDKQ
;
A
#
# COMPACT_ATOMS: atom_id res chain seq x y z
N MET A 1 41.36 -3.72 7.47
CA MET A 1 40.45 -4.50 8.34
C MET A 1 39.01 -4.28 7.96
N ASN A 2 38.50 -3.06 7.80
CA ASN A 2 37.09 -2.79 7.45
C ASN A 2 36.62 -3.37 6.09
N LYS A 3 37.42 -3.33 5.04
CA LYS A 3 37.07 -3.92 3.72
C LYS A 3 36.95 -5.45 3.74
N LEU A 4 37.72 -6.13 4.60
CA LEU A 4 37.65 -7.59 4.77
C LEU A 4 36.42 -8.00 5.57
N LEU A 5 36.09 -7.21 6.61
CA LEU A 5 34.87 -7.36 7.40
C LEU A 5 33.60 -7.07 6.59
N GLU A 6 33.62 -6.05 5.71
CA GLU A 6 32.52 -5.78 4.77
C GLU A 6 32.33 -6.94 3.77
N LYS A 7 33.40 -7.51 3.25
CA LYS A 7 33.33 -8.64 2.30
C LYS A 7 32.77 -9.90 2.97
N LEU A 8 33.17 -10.19 4.24
CA LEU A 8 32.61 -11.27 5.05
C LEU A 8 31.13 -11.07 5.42
N TYR A 9 30.68 -9.82 5.52
CA TYR A 9 29.28 -9.49 5.84
C TYR A 9 28.36 -9.52 4.61
N PHE A 10 28.88 -9.12 3.42
CA PHE A 10 28.11 -9.11 2.17
C PHE A 10 28.09 -10.47 1.46
N ASP A 11 29.12 -11.30 1.59
CA ASP A 11 29.04 -12.71 1.19
C ASP A 11 28.11 -13.43 2.18
N LYS A 12 26.88 -13.62 1.78
CA LYS A 12 25.73 -14.10 2.55
C LYS A 12 25.98 -15.39 3.36
N TYR A 13 27.04 -16.14 3.08
CA TYR A 13 27.34 -17.43 3.70
C TYR A 13 28.87 -17.67 3.73
N LEU A 14 29.39 -18.13 4.89
CA LEU A 14 30.70 -18.75 4.93
C LEU A 14 30.73 -19.93 3.96
N ASN A 15 31.84 -20.06 3.23
CA ASN A 15 31.98 -21.16 2.28
C ASN A 15 31.79 -22.50 3.02
N VAL A 16 30.89 -23.32 2.51
CA VAL A 16 30.51 -24.64 3.04
C VAL A 16 31.72 -25.52 3.34
N TYR A 17 32.75 -25.44 2.50
CA TYR A 17 34.01 -26.21 2.68
C TYR A 17 34.84 -25.71 3.86
N VAL A 18 34.78 -24.40 4.21
CA VAL A 18 35.47 -23.84 5.38
C VAL A 18 34.84 -24.36 6.66
N ILE A 19 33.50 -24.40 6.70
CA ILE A 19 32.74 -24.94 7.85
C ILE A 19 33.10 -26.43 8.03
N PHE A 20 33.09 -27.20 6.95
CA PHE A 20 33.44 -28.62 6.96
C PHE A 20 34.86 -28.85 7.47
N ALA A 21 35.83 -28.05 6.98
CA ALA A 21 37.22 -28.15 7.40
C ALA A 21 37.42 -27.81 8.90
N LEU A 22 36.71 -26.80 9.42
CA LEU A 22 36.71 -26.44 10.84
C LEU A 22 36.11 -27.53 11.70
N ASP A 23 35.00 -28.10 11.32
CA ASP A 23 34.34 -29.22 12.03
C ASP A 23 35.25 -30.44 12.09
N MET A 24 35.94 -30.79 10.98
CA MET A 24 36.94 -31.84 10.91
C MET A 24 38.12 -31.58 11.84
N LEU A 25 38.65 -30.35 11.84
CA LEU A 25 39.77 -29.97 12.69
C LEU A 25 39.42 -30.08 14.19
N VAL A 26 38.22 -29.56 14.56
CA VAL A 26 37.73 -29.65 15.96
C VAL A 26 37.57 -31.09 16.41
N SER A 27 37.04 -31.98 15.54
CA SER A 27 36.91 -33.39 15.88
C SER A 27 38.27 -34.08 15.99
N ALA A 28 39.22 -33.77 15.11
CA ALA A 28 40.58 -34.31 15.19
C ALA A 28 41.30 -33.92 16.50
N LEU A 29 41.17 -32.66 16.88
CA LEU A 29 41.73 -32.14 18.15
C LEU A 29 41.05 -32.79 19.35
N SER A 30 39.74 -32.99 19.32
CA SER A 30 38.98 -33.70 20.35
C SER A 30 39.48 -35.12 20.52
N SER A 31 39.59 -35.91 19.44
CA SER A 31 40.07 -37.26 19.50
C SER A 31 41.52 -37.37 19.98
N LEU A 32 42.38 -36.44 19.58
CA LEU A 32 43.75 -36.32 20.09
C LEU A 32 43.75 -36.05 21.62
N PHE A 33 42.95 -35.11 22.09
CA PHE A 33 42.85 -34.71 23.47
C PHE A 33 42.31 -35.87 24.33
N ALA A 34 41.24 -36.54 23.91
CA ALA A 34 40.68 -37.70 24.58
C ALA A 34 41.70 -38.81 24.70
N MET A 35 42.44 -39.13 23.64
CA MET A 35 43.48 -40.11 23.63
C MET A 35 44.63 -39.78 24.59
N LEU A 36 45.11 -38.54 24.59
CA LEU A 36 46.19 -38.10 25.51
C LEU A 36 45.74 -38.15 26.96
N ALA A 37 44.50 -37.67 27.24
CA ALA A 37 43.95 -37.74 28.61
C ALA A 37 43.85 -39.17 29.14
N PHE A 38 43.36 -40.11 28.32
CA PHE A 38 43.26 -41.49 28.71
C PHE A 38 44.61 -42.16 28.87
N ARG A 39 45.66 -41.78 28.09
CA ARG A 39 47.04 -42.29 28.28
C ARG A 39 47.64 -41.82 29.60
N VAL A 40 47.31 -40.64 30.04
CA VAL A 40 47.78 -40.12 31.34
C VAL A 40 47.03 -40.76 32.51
N MET A 41 45.72 -40.97 32.37
CA MET A 41 44.89 -41.49 33.46
C MET A 41 44.97 -43.01 33.64
N PHE A 42 45.23 -43.76 32.54
CA PHE A 42 45.20 -45.24 32.56
C PHE A 42 46.49 -45.84 32.01
N PRO A 43 47.35 -46.43 32.88
CA PRO A 43 48.61 -47.03 32.45
C PRO A 43 48.45 -48.10 31.37
N ALA A 44 47.35 -48.86 31.38
CA ALA A 44 47.04 -49.84 30.36
C ALA A 44 46.83 -49.20 28.98
N MET A 45 46.36 -47.97 28.88
CA MET A 45 46.25 -47.18 27.63
C MET A 45 47.59 -46.64 27.17
N ALA A 46 48.47 -46.25 28.11
CA ALA A 46 49.82 -45.83 27.81
C ALA A 46 50.69 -46.93 27.20
N ALA A 47 50.46 -48.20 27.60
CA ALA A 47 51.13 -49.38 27.08
C ALA A 47 50.72 -49.73 25.62
N ARG A 48 49.61 -49.21 25.13
CA ARG A 48 49.19 -49.42 23.71
C ARG A 48 50.06 -48.54 22.82
N GLY A 49 50.80 -49.16 21.92
CA GLY A 49 51.81 -48.52 21.10
C GLY A 49 51.32 -47.32 20.24
N LEU A 50 52.25 -46.70 19.50
CA LEU A 50 51.99 -45.54 18.66
C LEU A 50 50.97 -45.89 17.55
N ALA A 51 51.00 -47.14 17.00
CA ALA A 51 50.09 -47.60 15.98
C ALA A 51 48.63 -47.49 16.42
N PHE A 52 48.28 -47.86 17.66
CA PHE A 52 46.94 -47.73 18.23
C PHE A 52 46.50 -46.27 18.23
N ALA A 53 47.34 -45.34 18.67
CA ALA A 53 47.02 -43.92 18.71
C ALA A 53 46.84 -43.31 17.34
N LEU A 54 47.67 -43.64 16.37
CA LEU A 54 47.55 -43.17 15.02
C LEU A 54 46.26 -43.69 14.35
N THR A 55 45.97 -45.00 14.53
CA THR A 55 44.73 -45.58 14.01
C THR A 55 43.49 -44.93 14.63
N TRP A 56 43.53 -44.62 15.91
CA TRP A 56 42.43 -43.89 16.61
C TRP A 56 42.18 -42.53 15.98
N ILE A 57 43.19 -41.70 15.80
CA ILE A 57 43.05 -40.35 15.24
C ILE A 57 42.60 -40.40 13.78
N ILE A 58 43.20 -41.26 12.98
CA ILE A 58 42.86 -41.42 11.57
C ILE A 58 41.43 -41.92 11.40
N SER A 59 41.02 -42.91 12.16
CA SER A 59 39.65 -43.45 12.14
C SER A 59 38.65 -42.37 12.61
N GLY A 60 39.02 -41.56 13.61
CA GLY A 60 38.20 -40.41 14.07
C GLY A 60 37.98 -39.38 12.98
N VAL A 61 39.02 -39.01 12.24
CA VAL A 61 38.92 -38.07 11.11
C VAL A 61 38.07 -38.61 9.96
N ILE A 62 38.29 -39.89 9.59
CA ILE A 62 37.49 -40.57 8.56
C ILE A 62 36.03 -40.67 9.01
N GLY A 63 35.82 -41.15 10.24
CA GLY A 63 34.50 -41.37 10.82
C GLY A 63 33.66 -40.07 10.84
N ILE A 64 34.24 -38.95 11.31
CA ILE A 64 33.53 -37.68 11.32
C ILE A 64 33.27 -37.13 9.91
N GLY A 65 34.20 -37.29 8.98
CA GLY A 65 34.04 -36.89 7.60
C GLY A 65 32.88 -37.58 6.92
N VAL A 66 32.79 -38.92 7.08
CA VAL A 66 31.69 -39.72 6.58
C VAL A 66 30.37 -39.36 7.27
N ALA A 67 30.36 -39.18 8.59
CA ALA A 67 29.16 -38.81 9.37
C ALA A 67 28.63 -37.44 8.94
N PHE A 68 29.51 -36.44 8.79
CA PHE A 68 29.12 -35.11 8.34
C PHE A 68 28.63 -35.08 6.90
N TYR A 69 29.18 -35.90 6.02
CA TYR A 69 28.70 -36.04 4.65
C TYR A 69 27.30 -36.64 4.60
N ILE A 70 27.05 -37.70 5.37
CA ILE A 70 25.74 -38.38 5.44
C ILE A 70 24.69 -37.43 6.06
N MET A 71 25.00 -36.82 7.19
CA MET A 71 24.07 -35.94 7.93
C MET A 71 23.96 -34.53 7.33
N LYS A 72 24.77 -34.20 6.31
CA LYS A 72 24.80 -32.91 5.63
C LYS A 72 24.93 -31.69 6.57
N THR A 73 25.63 -31.85 7.71
CA THR A 73 25.81 -30.84 8.74
C THR A 73 26.54 -29.58 8.22
N TYR A 74 27.37 -29.72 7.19
CA TYR A 74 28.11 -28.64 6.55
C TYR A 74 27.23 -27.69 5.70
N ARG A 75 25.97 -28.06 5.42
CA ARG A 75 25.01 -27.23 4.68
C ARG A 75 24.20 -26.31 5.57
N SER A 76 24.34 -26.42 6.89
CA SER A 76 23.61 -25.56 7.82
C SER A 76 24.15 -24.14 7.79
N VAL A 77 23.21 -23.17 7.79
CA VAL A 77 23.54 -21.76 7.89
C VAL A 77 23.80 -21.44 9.35
N ILE A 78 25.06 -21.20 9.74
CA ILE A 78 25.50 -20.96 11.12
C ILE A 78 24.63 -19.92 11.83
N ARG A 79 24.20 -18.88 11.11
CA ARG A 79 23.37 -17.79 11.60
C ARG A 79 22.02 -18.21 12.20
N HIS A 80 21.49 -19.37 11.82
CA HIS A 80 20.16 -19.86 12.21
C HIS A 80 20.24 -21.22 12.91
N SER A 81 21.38 -21.51 13.56
CA SER A 81 21.53 -22.75 14.33
C SER A 81 20.44 -22.85 15.40
N ASN A 82 19.62 -23.90 15.29
CA ASN A 82 18.53 -24.20 16.20
C ASN A 82 18.72 -25.58 16.85
N LEU A 83 17.86 -25.94 17.80
CA LEU A 83 17.91 -27.21 18.51
C LEU A 83 17.96 -28.43 17.59
N ARG A 84 17.35 -28.37 16.38
CA ARG A 84 17.37 -29.46 15.40
C ARG A 84 18.77 -29.69 14.82
N GLU A 85 19.57 -28.62 14.68
CA GLU A 85 20.95 -28.74 14.17
C GLU A 85 21.88 -29.33 15.21
N ILE A 86 21.71 -28.92 16.47
CA ILE A 86 22.43 -29.55 17.59
C ILE A 86 22.12 -31.06 17.63
N GLY A 87 20.87 -31.46 17.45
CA GLY A 87 20.47 -32.86 17.35
C GLY A 87 21.17 -33.58 16.20
N ARG A 88 21.31 -32.95 15.01
CA ARG A 88 22.05 -33.56 13.88
C ARG A 88 23.55 -33.72 14.18
N LEU A 89 24.17 -32.75 14.86
CA LEU A 89 25.55 -32.82 15.30
C LEU A 89 25.74 -34.02 16.27
N CYS A 90 24.87 -34.17 17.26
CA CYS A 90 24.90 -35.29 18.20
C CYS A 90 24.81 -36.65 17.48
N ILE A 91 23.90 -36.79 16.51
CA ILE A 91 23.74 -38.01 15.71
C ILE A 91 25.01 -38.25 14.86
N ALA A 92 25.59 -37.21 14.26
CA ALA A 92 26.79 -37.33 13.47
C ALA A 92 28.01 -37.78 14.32
N VAL A 93 28.17 -37.24 15.53
CA VAL A 93 29.22 -37.69 16.43
C VAL A 93 29.00 -39.10 16.90
N PHE A 94 27.76 -39.49 17.23
CA PHE A 94 27.45 -40.89 17.56
C PHE A 94 27.83 -41.84 16.41
N LEU A 95 27.50 -41.49 15.15
CA LEU A 95 27.87 -42.25 13.99
C LEU A 95 29.40 -42.34 13.82
N LYS A 96 30.14 -41.24 14.10
CA LYS A 96 31.62 -41.26 14.16
C LYS A 96 32.11 -42.30 15.15
N GLU A 97 31.60 -42.30 16.38
CA GLU A 97 32.06 -43.21 17.43
C GLU A 97 31.78 -44.68 17.06
N VAL A 98 30.65 -44.98 16.41
CA VAL A 98 30.36 -46.33 15.87
C VAL A 98 31.39 -46.74 14.82
N ILE A 99 31.71 -45.83 13.86
CA ILE A 99 32.70 -46.11 12.82
C ILE A 99 34.09 -46.34 13.43
N VAL A 100 34.51 -45.50 14.37
CA VAL A 100 35.79 -45.64 15.08
C VAL A 100 35.85 -46.99 15.81
N GLY A 101 34.79 -47.36 16.56
CA GLY A 101 34.70 -48.62 17.28
C GLY A 101 34.83 -49.82 16.35
N VAL A 102 34.14 -49.81 15.21
CA VAL A 102 34.21 -50.88 14.20
C VAL A 102 35.63 -51.00 13.61
N ILE A 103 36.27 -49.88 13.26
CA ILE A 103 37.65 -49.87 12.71
C ILE A 103 38.65 -50.44 13.74
N MET A 104 38.52 -50.03 15.00
CA MET A 104 39.40 -50.48 16.07
C MET A 104 39.24 -51.97 16.36
N LEU A 105 38.03 -52.52 16.30
CA LEU A 105 37.75 -53.95 16.41
C LEU A 105 38.30 -54.73 15.20
N ALA A 106 38.09 -54.24 14.00
CA ALA A 106 38.54 -54.88 12.76
C ALA A 106 40.06 -54.89 12.65
N ALA A 107 40.74 -53.86 13.15
CA ALA A 107 42.19 -53.79 13.19
C ALA A 107 42.81 -54.68 14.28
N SER A 108 42.02 -55.43 15.04
CA SER A 108 42.44 -56.34 16.13
C SER A 108 43.22 -55.68 17.26
N PHE A 109 43.10 -54.35 17.39
CA PHE A 109 43.72 -53.61 18.49
C PHE A 109 43.04 -53.79 19.82
N VAL A 110 41.76 -54.18 19.81
CA VAL A 110 40.89 -54.29 20.99
C VAL A 110 39.90 -55.45 20.84
N LYS A 111 39.37 -55.93 21.97
CA LYS A 111 38.27 -56.90 22.04
C LYS A 111 36.98 -56.21 22.45
N ILE A 112 35.83 -56.82 22.19
CA ILE A 112 34.50 -56.26 22.53
C ILE A 112 34.30 -56.03 24.02
N ASP A 113 34.98 -56.80 24.86
CA ASP A 113 34.94 -56.77 26.33
C ASP A 113 35.89 -55.69 26.94
N ASP A 114 36.56 -54.90 26.11
CA ASP A 114 37.52 -53.86 26.56
C ASP A 114 36.79 -52.63 27.09
N VAL A 115 36.59 -52.56 28.40
CA VAL A 115 35.93 -51.45 29.08
C VAL A 115 36.61 -50.10 28.82
N LEU A 116 37.96 -50.07 28.67
CA LEU A 116 38.70 -48.83 28.41
C LEU A 116 38.43 -48.30 27.01
N LEU A 117 38.15 -49.16 26.05
CA LEU A 117 37.73 -48.73 24.70
C LEU A 117 36.39 -47.99 24.74
N TRP A 118 35.39 -48.57 25.41
CA TRP A 118 34.07 -47.96 25.53
C TRP A 118 34.10 -46.64 26.27
N GLY A 119 34.96 -46.56 27.35
CA GLY A 119 35.21 -45.34 28.08
C GLY A 119 35.83 -44.27 27.20
N LEU A 120 36.81 -44.60 26.35
CA LEU A 120 37.48 -43.66 25.45
C LEU A 120 36.53 -43.18 24.34
N LEU A 121 35.74 -44.05 23.73
CA LEU A 121 34.70 -43.70 22.74
C LEU A 121 33.69 -42.72 23.34
N PHE A 122 33.20 -43.00 24.57
CA PHE A 122 32.25 -42.13 25.24
C PHE A 122 32.85 -40.76 25.54
N ALA A 123 34.09 -40.74 26.06
CA ALA A 123 34.78 -39.48 26.38
C ALA A 123 35.07 -38.62 25.11
N ASP A 124 35.57 -39.27 24.04
CA ASP A 124 35.82 -38.60 22.76
C ASP A 124 34.51 -38.02 22.17
N GLY A 125 33.42 -38.80 22.17
CA GLY A 125 32.13 -38.34 21.72
C GLY A 125 31.61 -37.13 22.52
N MET A 126 31.66 -37.16 23.84
CA MET A 126 31.24 -36.07 24.69
C MET A 126 32.06 -34.79 24.49
N ILE A 127 33.40 -34.93 24.41
CA ILE A 127 34.29 -33.77 24.16
C ILE A 127 34.05 -33.20 22.77
N THR A 128 33.88 -34.04 21.76
CA THR A 128 33.59 -33.63 20.38
C THR A 128 32.30 -32.84 20.30
N ILE A 129 31.21 -33.34 20.91
CA ILE A 129 29.93 -32.63 20.94
C ILE A 129 30.09 -31.27 21.61
N LEU A 130 30.71 -31.24 22.80
CA LEU A 130 30.93 -29.98 23.56
C LEU A 130 31.70 -28.96 22.74
N LEU A 131 32.82 -29.33 22.12
CA LEU A 131 33.66 -28.43 21.33
C LEU A 131 32.96 -27.95 20.06
N LEU A 132 32.24 -28.83 19.36
CA LEU A 132 31.46 -28.42 18.17
C LEU A 132 30.34 -27.45 18.52
N VAL A 133 29.61 -27.67 19.62
CA VAL A 133 28.57 -26.75 20.08
C VAL A 133 29.18 -25.41 20.51
N MET A 134 30.26 -25.44 21.29
CA MET A 134 30.97 -24.21 21.67
C MET A 134 31.46 -23.42 20.45
N MET A 135 32.02 -24.10 19.46
CA MET A 135 32.45 -23.47 18.20
C MET A 135 31.27 -22.81 17.48
N ARG A 136 30.10 -23.48 17.41
CA ARG A 136 28.89 -22.90 16.81
C ARG A 136 28.43 -21.64 17.55
N VAL A 137 28.38 -21.68 18.87
CA VAL A 137 28.02 -20.53 19.71
C VAL A 137 29.02 -19.39 19.51
N ALA A 138 30.34 -19.68 19.50
CA ALA A 138 31.37 -18.67 19.27
C ALA A 138 31.26 -18.01 17.89
N MET A 139 30.93 -18.79 16.83
CA MET A 139 30.71 -18.24 15.49
C MET A 139 29.49 -17.32 15.42
N VAL A 140 28.36 -17.71 16.07
CA VAL A 140 27.16 -16.86 16.15
C VAL A 140 27.49 -15.56 16.88
N PHE A 141 28.18 -15.66 18.03
CA PHE A 141 28.58 -14.48 18.80
C PHE A 141 29.53 -13.56 18.01
N ALA A 142 30.54 -14.12 17.34
CA ALA A 142 31.46 -13.33 16.51
C ALA A 142 30.74 -12.61 15.37
N TYR A 143 29.76 -13.28 14.75
CA TYR A 143 28.92 -12.67 13.72
C TYR A 143 28.09 -11.50 14.29
N ASP A 144 27.48 -11.66 15.46
CA ASP A 144 26.68 -10.61 16.09
C ASP A 144 27.52 -9.40 16.51
N VAL A 145 28.74 -9.61 17.03
CA VAL A 145 29.69 -8.53 17.34
C VAL A 145 30.08 -7.75 16.09
N VAL A 146 30.40 -8.42 15.00
CA VAL A 146 30.71 -7.78 13.72
C VAL A 146 29.51 -7.00 13.19
N ARG A 147 28.31 -7.56 13.30
CA ARG A 147 27.06 -6.92 12.91
C ARG A 147 26.82 -5.62 13.69
N ILE A 148 26.95 -5.66 15.01
CA ILE A 148 26.78 -4.49 15.88
C ILE A 148 27.80 -3.40 15.51
N HIS A 149 29.06 -3.77 15.29
CA HIS A 149 30.11 -2.81 14.94
C HIS A 149 29.88 -2.13 13.59
N LEU A 150 29.42 -2.86 12.58
CA LEU A 150 29.07 -2.33 11.26
C LEU A 150 27.76 -1.49 11.28
N GLN A 151 26.84 -1.79 12.21
CA GLN A 151 25.60 -1.02 12.39
C GLN A 151 25.84 0.36 12.99
N VAL A 152 26.77 0.47 13.94
CA VAL A 152 27.12 1.75 14.59
C VAL A 152 27.77 2.75 13.61
N THR A 153 28.40 2.29 12.54
CA THR A 153 29.05 3.15 11.55
C THR A 153 28.11 3.71 10.47
N ARG A 154 26.83 3.31 10.42
CA ARG A 154 25.81 3.85 9.50
C ARG A 154 24.87 4.80 10.24
N ASN A 155 24.69 5.99 9.67
CA ASN A 155 23.73 6.99 10.16
C ASN A 155 22.30 6.45 9.90
N ARG A 156 21.71 5.75 10.89
CA ARG A 156 20.36 5.17 10.83
C ARG A 156 19.41 5.96 11.71
N ASP A 157 18.18 6.15 11.25
CA ASP A 157 17.13 6.76 12.07
C ASP A 157 16.75 5.84 13.23
N SER A 158 16.92 6.30 14.47
CA SER A 158 16.49 5.58 15.67
C SER A 158 14.98 5.60 15.81
N VAL A 159 14.35 4.42 15.89
CA VAL A 159 12.90 4.29 15.87
C VAL A 159 12.35 3.43 17.00
N LEU A 160 11.15 3.78 17.49
CA LEU A 160 10.32 2.92 18.32
C LEU A 160 9.13 2.40 17.49
N ILE A 161 8.67 1.19 17.79
CA ILE A 161 7.49 0.61 17.14
C ILE A 161 6.35 0.59 18.14
N TYR A 162 5.19 1.15 17.73
CA TYR A 162 3.99 1.16 18.55
C TYR A 162 3.30 -0.21 18.52
N GLY A 163 2.94 -0.69 19.74
CA GLY A 163 2.26 -1.97 19.93
C GLY A 163 3.19 -3.14 20.24
N THR A 164 2.62 -4.21 20.79
CA THR A 164 3.32 -5.46 21.18
C THR A 164 2.63 -6.70 20.65
N ASP A 165 1.73 -6.55 19.68
CA ASP A 165 1.03 -7.63 19.01
C ASP A 165 1.93 -8.40 18.01
N ASN A 166 1.44 -9.52 17.51
CA ASN A 166 2.20 -10.39 16.60
C ASN A 166 2.66 -9.67 15.32
N LYS A 167 1.89 -8.68 14.83
CA LYS A 167 2.25 -7.93 13.63
C LYS A 167 3.38 -6.94 13.92
N ALA A 168 3.30 -6.20 15.03
CA ALA A 168 4.38 -5.32 15.48
C ALA A 168 5.69 -6.10 15.70
N ILE A 169 5.61 -7.27 16.34
CA ILE A 169 6.77 -8.16 16.56
C ILE A 169 7.38 -8.65 15.25
N SER A 170 6.54 -9.11 14.31
CA SER A 170 7.00 -9.56 12.99
C SER A 170 7.62 -8.41 12.18
N PHE A 171 7.07 -7.21 12.33
CA PHE A 171 7.57 -6.01 11.70
C PHE A 171 8.96 -5.60 12.21
N VAL A 172 9.23 -5.71 13.52
CA VAL A 172 10.57 -5.49 14.08
C VAL A 172 11.61 -6.35 13.39
N ARG A 173 11.35 -7.65 13.24
CA ARG A 173 12.27 -8.57 12.56
C ARG A 173 12.60 -8.14 11.13
N THR A 174 11.60 -7.62 10.42
CA THR A 174 11.80 -7.13 9.05
C THR A 174 12.59 -5.83 9.05
N MET A 175 12.32 -4.92 9.98
CA MET A 175 13.02 -3.64 10.10
C MET A 175 14.47 -3.78 10.57
N GLU A 176 14.81 -4.79 11.34
CA GLU A 176 16.21 -5.07 11.72
C GLU A 176 17.12 -5.34 10.53
N LEU A 177 16.56 -5.82 9.41
CA LEU A 177 17.28 -6.02 8.15
C LEU A 177 17.40 -4.72 7.33
N SER A 178 16.68 -3.66 7.72
CA SER A 178 16.70 -2.38 7.01
C SER A 178 18.02 -1.65 7.17
N ALA A 179 18.53 -1.09 6.08
CA ALA A 179 19.70 -0.22 6.11
C ALA A 179 19.39 1.19 6.64
N LYS A 180 18.09 1.57 6.76
CA LYS A 180 17.63 2.93 7.04
C LYS A 180 17.28 3.14 8.51
N PHE A 181 16.70 2.14 9.18
CA PHE A 181 16.17 2.27 10.54
C PHE A 181 16.94 1.43 11.55
N ASN A 182 17.07 1.97 12.77
CA ASN A 182 17.60 1.28 13.96
C ASN A 182 16.46 1.16 14.98
N VAL A 183 15.91 -0.03 15.14
CA VAL A 183 14.81 -0.29 16.08
C VAL A 183 15.34 -0.38 17.50
N LEU A 184 14.97 0.58 18.35
CA LEU A 184 15.39 0.64 19.75
C LEU A 184 14.49 -0.19 20.68
N GLY A 185 13.21 -0.35 20.32
CA GLY A 185 12.24 -1.08 21.13
C GLY A 185 10.81 -0.85 20.71
N PHE A 186 9.91 -1.27 21.58
CA PHE A 186 8.47 -1.05 21.44
C PHE A 186 8.01 0.09 22.35
N ILE A 187 6.93 0.75 21.98
CA ILE A 187 6.26 1.75 22.81
C ILE A 187 4.76 1.45 22.86
N VAL A 188 4.16 1.55 24.05
CA VAL A 188 2.73 1.32 24.28
C VAL A 188 2.18 2.33 25.28
N TYR A 189 0.89 2.62 25.18
CA TYR A 189 0.17 3.40 26.19
C TYR A 189 -0.20 2.53 27.38
N GLY A 190 -0.03 3.02 28.60
CA GLY A 190 -0.47 2.36 29.83
C GLY A 190 0.53 2.45 30.98
N GLU A 191 0.09 2.02 32.17
CA GLU A 191 0.89 2.02 33.40
C GLU A 191 2.09 1.09 33.29
N SER A 192 3.25 1.58 33.67
CA SER A 192 4.50 0.83 33.73
C SER A 192 4.49 -0.15 34.89
N LYS A 193 4.13 -1.41 34.67
CA LYS A 193 4.18 -2.45 35.72
C LYS A 193 5.41 -3.33 35.74
N SER A 194 6.23 -3.34 34.68
CA SER A 194 7.55 -4.02 34.67
C SER A 194 8.31 -3.77 33.35
N SER A 195 9.65 -3.80 33.40
CA SER A 195 10.50 -3.81 32.21
C SER A 195 10.36 -5.15 31.49
N HIS A 196 9.46 -5.24 30.51
CA HIS A 196 9.34 -6.43 29.68
C HIS A 196 10.25 -6.29 28.46
N MET A 197 10.90 -7.37 28.08
CA MET A 197 11.66 -7.48 26.84
C MET A 197 10.93 -8.44 25.88
N ILE A 198 10.78 -8.03 24.63
CA ILE A 198 10.25 -8.86 23.56
C ILE A 198 11.31 -8.93 22.46
N HIS A 199 11.80 -10.15 22.13
CA HIS A 199 12.88 -10.36 21.15
C HIS A 199 14.11 -9.45 21.38
N ASP A 200 14.64 -9.45 22.60
CA ASP A 200 15.81 -8.63 23.00
C ASP A 200 15.61 -7.11 22.87
N LYS A 201 14.37 -6.65 22.74
CA LYS A 201 13.99 -5.24 22.69
C LYS A 201 13.16 -4.85 23.91
N ASN A 202 13.47 -3.69 24.48
CA ASN A 202 12.72 -3.16 25.60
C ASN A 202 11.33 -2.68 25.17
N VAL A 203 10.35 -2.86 26.04
CA VAL A 203 9.02 -2.26 25.91
C VAL A 203 8.94 -1.04 26.81
N TYR A 204 8.75 0.13 26.22
CA TYR A 204 8.59 1.40 26.90
C TYR A 204 7.11 1.72 27.03
N THR A 205 6.68 2.22 28.18
CA THR A 205 5.31 2.63 28.45
C THR A 205 5.26 4.12 28.73
N PHE A 206 4.21 4.79 28.27
CA PHE A 206 3.94 6.19 28.57
C PHE A 206 2.47 6.38 28.96
N GLU A 207 2.23 7.30 29.88
CA GLU A 207 0.86 7.69 30.29
C GLU A 207 0.55 9.11 29.83
N ASP A 208 1.55 9.97 29.82
CA ASP A 208 1.40 11.38 29.47
C ASP A 208 2.55 11.90 28.55
N GLU A 209 2.47 13.20 28.22
CA GLU A 209 3.46 13.87 27.38
C GLU A 209 4.85 13.94 28.05
N ALA A 210 4.91 14.05 29.38
CA ALA A 210 6.16 14.19 30.10
C ALA A 210 6.94 12.87 30.09
N ASP A 211 6.24 11.73 30.28
CA ASP A 211 6.81 10.40 30.17
C ASP A 211 7.36 10.14 28.77
N PHE A 212 6.57 10.44 27.74
CA PHE A 212 7.02 10.26 26.36
C PHE A 212 8.25 11.13 26.05
N ARG A 213 8.25 12.40 26.50
CA ARG A 213 9.38 13.32 26.31
C ARG A 213 10.65 12.77 26.97
N ARG A 214 10.53 12.19 28.17
CA ARG A 214 11.66 11.55 28.90
C ARG A 214 12.21 10.38 28.09
N ILE A 215 11.36 9.47 27.62
CA ILE A 215 11.75 8.32 26.79
C ILE A 215 12.42 8.80 25.50
N ALA A 216 11.80 9.75 24.83
CA ALA A 216 12.30 10.28 23.57
C ALA A 216 13.69 10.92 23.68
N SER A 217 13.92 11.70 24.73
CA SER A 217 15.21 12.35 24.98
C SER A 217 16.29 11.37 25.41
N GLN A 218 15.96 10.38 26.25
CA GLN A 218 16.91 9.36 26.71
C GLN A 218 17.40 8.47 25.56
N LEU A 219 16.51 8.13 24.64
CA LEU A 219 16.79 7.21 23.53
C LEU A 219 17.25 7.92 22.26
N GLY A 220 17.06 9.23 22.15
CA GLY A 220 17.38 9.99 20.94
C GLY A 220 16.58 9.52 19.72
N ILE A 221 15.26 9.26 19.88
CA ILE A 221 14.42 8.74 18.80
C ILE A 221 14.14 9.81 17.76
N GLY A 222 14.27 9.43 16.47
CA GLY A 222 13.91 10.25 15.33
C GLY A 222 12.50 10.00 14.80
N SER A 223 11.98 8.78 15.01
CA SER A 223 10.67 8.39 14.48
C SER A 223 9.96 7.36 15.36
N VAL A 224 8.62 7.35 15.30
CA VAL A 224 7.75 6.29 15.82
C VAL A 224 7.03 5.65 14.65
N ILE A 225 7.00 4.30 14.58
CA ILE A 225 6.38 3.55 13.50
C ILE A 225 5.16 2.78 14.04
N PHE A 226 4.03 2.96 13.39
CA PHE A 226 2.80 2.20 13.66
C PHE A 226 2.71 1.02 12.70
N ALA A 227 2.48 -0.18 13.26
CA ALA A 227 2.27 -1.40 12.48
C ALA A 227 0.81 -1.56 11.99
N HIS A 228 -0.14 -0.88 12.67
CA HIS A 228 -1.55 -0.86 12.32
C HIS A 228 -2.07 0.56 12.14
N ARG A 229 -2.98 0.73 11.17
CA ARG A 229 -3.67 2.00 10.93
C ARG A 229 -4.66 2.33 12.06
N SER A 230 -5.27 1.30 12.69
CA SER A 230 -6.12 1.44 13.87
C SER A 230 -5.41 2.12 15.02
N ASP A 231 -4.20 1.65 15.34
CA ASP A 231 -3.41 2.15 16.46
C ASP A 231 -3.00 3.61 16.25
N ALA A 232 -2.64 3.96 15.00
CA ALA A 232 -2.35 5.34 14.66
C ALA A 232 -3.56 6.27 14.87
N ARG A 233 -4.78 5.79 14.65
CA ARG A 233 -6.01 6.55 14.91
C ARG A 233 -6.30 6.70 16.39
N GLU A 234 -6.17 5.63 17.17
CA GLU A 234 -6.37 5.67 18.62
C GLU A 234 -5.38 6.63 19.28
N GLU A 235 -4.15 6.68 18.77
CA GLU A 235 -3.09 7.52 19.29
C GLU A 235 -3.01 8.92 18.64
N GLU A 236 -3.95 9.28 17.77
CA GLU A 236 -3.98 10.60 17.09
C GLU A 236 -3.93 11.77 18.10
N GLY A 237 -4.79 11.72 19.12
CA GLY A 237 -4.88 12.74 20.15
C GLY A 237 -3.80 12.68 21.24
N ARG A 238 -2.99 11.63 21.28
CA ARG A 238 -1.95 11.38 22.30
C ARG A 238 -0.55 11.30 21.68
N LEU A 239 -0.10 10.10 21.36
CA LEU A 239 1.29 9.86 20.92
C LEU A 239 1.65 10.63 19.66
N ILE A 240 0.77 10.67 18.65
CA ILE A 240 1.04 11.41 17.41
C ILE A 240 1.21 12.91 17.71
N ARG A 241 0.33 13.48 18.55
CA ARG A 241 0.45 14.87 19.00
C ARG A 241 1.76 15.13 19.77
N TYR A 242 2.18 14.21 20.66
CA TYR A 242 3.43 14.34 21.39
C TYR A 242 4.65 14.26 20.46
N CYS A 243 4.63 13.33 19.50
CA CYS A 243 5.65 13.24 18.47
C CYS A 243 5.78 14.55 17.68
N ASN A 244 4.66 15.11 17.22
CA ASN A 244 4.65 16.35 16.45
C ASN A 244 5.24 17.53 17.22
N LYS A 245 4.88 17.71 18.51
CA LYS A 245 5.47 18.75 19.37
C LYS A 245 6.99 18.61 19.53
N LEU A 246 7.49 17.39 19.56
CA LEU A 246 8.92 17.09 19.69
C LEU A 246 9.65 16.98 18.36
N LYS A 247 8.97 17.22 17.23
CA LYS A 247 9.47 17.06 15.85
C LYS A 247 9.99 15.64 15.57
N ILE A 248 9.39 14.63 16.21
CA ILE A 248 9.61 13.23 15.96
C ILE A 248 8.66 12.78 14.85
N LYS A 249 9.18 12.13 13.81
CA LYS A 249 8.37 11.68 12.68
C LYS A 249 7.44 10.53 13.08
N THR A 250 6.21 10.59 12.65
CA THR A 250 5.26 9.49 12.77
C THR A 250 5.13 8.77 11.44
N LEU A 251 5.43 7.48 11.45
CA LEU A 251 5.51 6.65 10.26
C LEU A 251 4.50 5.50 10.36
N TYR A 252 4.06 5.01 9.23
CA TYR A 252 3.16 3.86 9.11
C TYR A 252 3.72 2.84 8.13
N SER A 253 3.56 1.55 8.46
CA SER A 253 3.90 0.45 7.57
C SER A 253 2.62 -0.13 6.97
N PRO A 254 2.35 0.04 5.65
CA PRO A 254 1.24 -0.64 4.98
C PRO A 254 1.37 -2.16 5.14
N SER A 255 0.25 -2.88 5.27
CA SER A 255 0.25 -4.35 5.25
C SER A 255 0.58 -4.85 3.85
N VAL A 256 1.03 -6.12 3.75
CA VAL A 256 1.29 -6.78 2.45
C VAL A 256 0.03 -6.79 1.59
N GLU A 257 -1.15 -6.82 2.19
CA GLU A 257 -2.46 -6.74 1.54
C GLU A 257 -2.79 -5.33 1.00
N GLU A 258 -2.15 -4.28 1.55
CA GLU A 258 -2.28 -2.89 1.07
C GLU A 258 -1.29 -2.56 -0.07
N VAL A 259 -0.34 -3.44 -0.37
CA VAL A 259 0.65 -3.24 -1.45
C VAL A 259 0.01 -3.67 -2.78
N VAL A 260 -0.58 -2.71 -3.47
CA VAL A 260 -1.31 -2.87 -4.74
C VAL A 260 -0.42 -3.26 -5.93
N ASP A 261 0.92 -3.19 -5.80
CA ASP A 261 1.84 -3.26 -6.95
C ASP A 261 2.53 -4.61 -7.18
N GLY A 262 2.08 -5.70 -6.56
CA GLY A 262 2.62 -7.06 -6.87
C GLY A 262 4.12 -7.26 -6.65
N LYS A 263 4.86 -6.23 -6.25
CA LYS A 263 6.27 -6.33 -5.84
C LYS A 263 6.32 -6.53 -4.34
N VAL A 264 6.65 -7.74 -3.91
CA VAL A 264 7.11 -8.04 -2.55
C VAL A 264 8.46 -7.34 -2.38
N GLY A 265 8.41 -6.01 -2.24
CA GLY A 265 9.55 -5.18 -1.87
C GLY A 265 9.67 -5.10 -0.35
N ALA A 266 10.81 -4.61 0.14
CA ALA A 266 10.98 -4.30 1.56
C ALA A 266 9.79 -3.43 2.03
N PRO A 267 9.25 -3.61 3.26
CA PRO A 267 8.10 -2.87 3.74
C PRO A 267 8.36 -1.36 3.61
N SER A 268 7.55 -0.71 2.78
CA SER A 268 7.67 0.73 2.52
C SER A 268 7.08 1.49 3.70
N VAL A 269 7.94 1.97 4.60
CA VAL A 269 7.54 2.84 5.69
C VAL A 269 7.36 4.25 5.16
N ARG A 270 6.19 4.86 5.36
CA ARG A 270 5.87 6.21 4.94
C ARG A 270 5.32 7.07 6.09
N GLU A 271 5.36 8.37 5.94
CA GLU A 271 4.75 9.29 6.91
C GLU A 271 3.23 9.11 6.96
N ILE A 272 2.66 9.23 8.17
CA ILE A 272 1.21 9.20 8.38
C ILE A 272 0.61 10.44 7.74
N LYS A 273 -0.36 10.22 6.86
CA LYS A 273 -1.15 11.27 6.24
C LYS A 273 -2.50 11.39 6.92
N ILE A 274 -3.15 12.55 6.79
CA ILE A 274 -4.50 12.78 7.32
C ILE A 274 -5.52 11.75 6.79
N GLU A 275 -5.31 11.27 5.58
CA GLU A 275 -6.14 10.24 4.94
C GLU A 275 -6.13 8.91 5.72
N ASP A 276 -5.03 8.60 6.40
CA ASP A 276 -4.87 7.38 7.22
C ASP A 276 -5.68 7.46 8.52
N LEU A 277 -5.95 8.67 9.00
CA LEU A 277 -6.63 8.93 10.26
C LEU A 277 -8.16 9.10 10.12
N LEU A 278 -8.68 9.28 8.90
CA LEU A 278 -10.10 9.52 8.65
C LEU A 278 -11.03 8.30 8.78
N GLY A 279 -10.58 7.25 9.43
CA GLY A 279 -11.46 6.25 10.06
C GLY A 279 -12.19 5.28 9.12
N ARG A 280 -11.86 5.17 7.83
CA ARG A 280 -12.61 4.32 6.90
C ARG A 280 -12.03 2.91 6.82
N PRO A 281 -12.82 1.83 7.02
CA PRO A 281 -12.36 0.47 6.83
C PRO A 281 -12.00 0.24 5.36
N GLU A 282 -11.00 -0.57 5.12
CA GLU A 282 -10.56 -0.95 3.78
C GLU A 282 -11.65 -1.74 3.06
N ILE A 283 -11.83 -1.45 1.77
CA ILE A 283 -12.86 -2.12 0.95
C ILE A 283 -12.29 -3.41 0.38
N LYS A 284 -13.00 -4.51 0.61
CA LYS A 284 -12.72 -5.79 -0.04
C LYS A 284 -13.31 -5.75 -1.45
N ILE A 285 -12.49 -5.99 -2.45
CA ILE A 285 -12.88 -6.10 -3.85
C ILE A 285 -12.39 -7.43 -4.42
N SER A 286 -13.08 -7.91 -5.44
CA SER A 286 -12.68 -9.13 -6.17
C SER A 286 -11.60 -8.80 -7.20
N MET A 287 -10.33 -8.83 -6.78
CA MET A 287 -9.20 -8.56 -7.68
C MET A 287 -9.14 -9.52 -8.86
N ASP A 288 -9.53 -10.78 -8.65
CA ASP A 288 -9.53 -11.80 -9.70
C ASP A 288 -10.57 -11.50 -10.79
N GLU A 289 -11.79 -11.08 -10.40
CA GLU A 289 -12.85 -10.71 -11.35
C GLU A 289 -12.51 -9.44 -12.13
N ILE A 290 -11.93 -8.42 -11.46
CA ILE A 290 -11.47 -7.19 -12.11
C ILE A 290 -10.37 -7.52 -13.11
N THR A 291 -9.37 -8.29 -12.72
CA THR A 291 -8.27 -8.71 -13.60
C THR A 291 -8.82 -9.48 -14.80
N ALA A 292 -9.71 -10.46 -14.61
CA ALA A 292 -10.31 -11.23 -15.71
C ALA A 292 -11.06 -10.35 -16.70
N ASN A 293 -11.72 -9.28 -16.24
CA ASN A 293 -12.48 -8.36 -17.12
C ASN A 293 -11.60 -7.43 -17.96
N PHE A 294 -10.42 -7.03 -17.47
CA PHE A 294 -9.59 -6.02 -18.12
C PHE A 294 -8.29 -6.56 -18.70
N HIS A 295 -7.85 -7.76 -18.29
CA HIS A 295 -6.63 -8.36 -18.81
C HIS A 295 -6.63 -8.47 -20.34
N GLY A 296 -5.52 -8.06 -20.96
CA GLY A 296 -5.34 -8.14 -22.41
C GLY A 296 -6.17 -7.17 -23.24
N LYS A 297 -7.07 -6.36 -22.67
CA LYS A 297 -7.91 -5.40 -23.40
C LYS A 297 -7.19 -4.10 -23.70
N THR A 298 -7.61 -3.42 -24.76
CA THR A 298 -7.29 -2.03 -25.04
C THR A 298 -8.28 -1.14 -24.29
N ILE A 299 -7.77 -0.33 -23.36
CA ILE A 299 -8.58 0.53 -22.51
C ILE A 299 -8.19 2.00 -22.71
N MET A 300 -9.19 2.86 -22.88
CA MET A 300 -9.01 4.30 -22.96
C MET A 300 -9.48 4.98 -21.67
N VAL A 301 -8.69 5.91 -21.15
CA VAL A 301 -9.05 6.77 -20.02
C VAL A 301 -9.04 8.21 -20.50
N THR A 302 -10.19 8.89 -20.48
CA THR A 302 -10.27 10.33 -20.74
C THR A 302 -10.16 11.08 -19.41
N GLY A 303 -9.54 12.27 -19.41
CA GLY A 303 -9.16 12.94 -18.17
C GLY A 303 -8.05 12.17 -17.43
N ALA A 304 -7.21 11.48 -18.21
CA ALA A 304 -6.18 10.55 -17.70
C ALA A 304 -5.15 11.21 -16.79
N ALA A 305 -4.86 12.49 -16.98
CA ALA A 305 -3.91 13.24 -16.15
C ALA A 305 -4.54 13.86 -14.89
N GLY A 306 -5.87 13.73 -14.72
CA GLY A 306 -6.59 14.15 -13.52
C GLY A 306 -6.38 13.17 -12.34
N SER A 307 -6.84 13.55 -11.13
CA SER A 307 -6.64 12.75 -9.91
C SER A 307 -7.27 11.36 -9.97
N ILE A 308 -8.48 11.22 -10.56
CA ILE A 308 -9.16 9.93 -10.74
C ILE A 308 -8.58 9.20 -11.95
N GLY A 309 -8.42 9.89 -13.08
CA GLY A 309 -7.93 9.28 -14.30
C GLY A 309 -6.53 8.70 -14.18
N SER A 310 -5.60 9.41 -13.53
CA SER A 310 -4.24 8.92 -13.32
C SER A 310 -4.18 7.68 -12.41
N GLU A 311 -5.01 7.65 -11.38
CA GLU A 311 -5.10 6.48 -10.51
C GLU A 311 -5.75 5.28 -11.21
N LEU A 312 -6.80 5.50 -12.02
CA LEU A 312 -7.34 4.44 -12.88
C LEU A 312 -6.25 3.88 -13.81
N CYS A 313 -5.42 4.75 -14.43
CA CYS A 313 -4.31 4.31 -15.26
C CYS A 313 -3.30 3.45 -14.50
N ARG A 314 -2.91 3.84 -13.27
CA ARG A 314 -2.00 3.05 -12.42
C ARG A 314 -2.57 1.67 -12.10
N GLN A 315 -3.82 1.63 -11.66
CA GLN A 315 -4.48 0.38 -11.28
C GLN A 315 -4.69 -0.53 -12.50
N LEU A 316 -5.16 0.00 -13.64
CA LEU A 316 -5.29 -0.75 -14.88
C LEU A 316 -3.95 -1.31 -15.36
N ALA A 317 -2.87 -0.53 -15.24
CA ALA A 317 -1.51 -1.00 -15.54
C ALA A 317 -1.12 -2.23 -14.72
N SER A 318 -1.53 -2.30 -13.45
CA SER A 318 -1.24 -3.44 -12.57
C SER A 318 -2.03 -4.71 -12.91
N PHE A 319 -3.16 -4.59 -13.62
CA PHE A 319 -4.01 -5.73 -14.01
C PHE A 319 -3.62 -6.39 -15.34
N GLY A 320 -2.53 -5.95 -15.97
CA GLY A 320 -2.04 -6.56 -17.20
C GLY A 320 -2.95 -6.30 -18.40
N VAL A 321 -3.46 -5.08 -18.53
CA VAL A 321 -4.18 -4.64 -19.73
C VAL A 321 -3.28 -4.75 -20.97
N GLY A 322 -3.87 -5.04 -22.14
CA GLY A 322 -3.10 -5.20 -23.38
C GLY A 322 -2.51 -3.88 -23.87
N GLU A 323 -3.32 -2.82 -23.82
CA GLU A 323 -2.92 -1.49 -24.27
C GLU A 323 -3.71 -0.41 -23.51
N LEU A 324 -3.05 0.66 -23.08
CA LEU A 324 -3.67 1.75 -22.34
C LEU A 324 -3.54 3.07 -23.11
N VAL A 325 -4.69 3.69 -23.44
CA VAL A 325 -4.75 4.98 -24.14
C VAL A 325 -5.11 6.07 -23.13
N LEU A 326 -4.17 6.98 -22.86
CA LEU A 326 -4.33 8.09 -21.95
C LEU A 326 -4.71 9.34 -22.72
N PHE A 327 -5.90 9.86 -22.53
CA PHE A 327 -6.42 11.01 -23.26
C PHE A 327 -6.69 12.17 -22.29
N ASP A 328 -6.00 13.30 -22.46
CA ASP A 328 -6.19 14.50 -21.63
C ASP A 328 -5.72 15.75 -22.38
N ASN A 329 -6.26 16.93 -22.04
CA ASN A 329 -5.82 18.20 -22.59
C ASN A 329 -4.69 18.86 -21.80
N ALA A 330 -4.37 18.36 -20.59
CA ALA A 330 -3.36 18.89 -19.71
C ALA A 330 -1.97 18.28 -20.00
N GLU A 331 -1.11 19.00 -20.74
CA GLU A 331 0.18 18.48 -21.21
C GLU A 331 1.12 18.12 -20.05
N THR A 332 1.43 19.04 -19.16
CA THR A 332 2.41 18.82 -18.09
C THR A 332 2.01 17.70 -17.11
N PRO A 333 0.76 17.59 -16.61
CA PRO A 333 0.33 16.45 -15.83
C PRO A 333 0.40 15.12 -16.60
N MET A 334 0.12 15.13 -17.91
CA MET A 334 0.25 13.95 -18.78
C MET A 334 1.71 13.50 -18.90
N HIS A 335 2.63 14.44 -19.05
CA HIS A 335 4.07 14.14 -19.09
C HIS A 335 4.56 13.47 -17.80
N ASN A 336 4.12 13.99 -16.64
CA ASN A 336 4.47 13.40 -15.34
C ASN A 336 3.93 11.97 -15.21
N LEU A 337 2.67 11.73 -15.59
CA LEU A 337 2.07 10.41 -15.58
C LEU A 337 2.80 9.44 -16.53
N ARG A 338 3.22 9.93 -17.70
CA ARG A 338 4.01 9.15 -18.66
C ARG A 338 5.30 8.66 -18.01
N LEU A 339 6.11 9.55 -17.43
CA LEU A 339 7.38 9.18 -16.79
C LEU A 339 7.18 8.16 -15.67
N GLU A 340 6.15 8.33 -14.86
CA GLU A 340 5.80 7.42 -13.77
C GLU A 340 5.47 6.01 -14.30
N LEU A 341 4.65 5.92 -15.36
CA LEU A 341 4.27 4.62 -15.94
C LEU A 341 5.44 3.95 -16.65
N GLU A 342 6.31 4.69 -17.34
CA GLU A 342 7.53 4.16 -17.96
C GLU A 342 8.47 3.55 -16.91
N GLU A 343 8.61 4.20 -15.75
CA GLU A 343 9.46 3.71 -14.66
C GLU A 343 8.84 2.51 -13.94
N THR A 344 7.54 2.58 -13.63
CA THR A 344 6.87 1.58 -12.78
C THR A 344 6.46 0.34 -13.55
N TYR A 345 6.01 0.49 -14.81
CA TYR A 345 5.48 -0.57 -15.66
C TYR A 345 6.17 -0.61 -17.03
N PRO A 346 7.49 -0.92 -17.11
CA PRO A 346 8.27 -0.84 -18.35
C PRO A 346 7.80 -1.79 -19.46
N ALA A 347 7.02 -2.81 -19.13
CA ALA A 347 6.44 -3.74 -20.11
C ALA A 347 5.04 -3.33 -20.61
N LEU A 348 4.43 -2.28 -20.03
CA LEU A 348 3.11 -1.81 -20.43
C LEU A 348 3.15 -1.08 -21.77
N LYS A 349 2.31 -1.48 -22.71
CA LYS A 349 2.07 -0.72 -23.91
C LYS A 349 1.05 0.38 -23.64
N PHE A 350 1.46 1.65 -23.69
CA PHE A 350 0.55 2.76 -23.47
C PHE A 350 0.84 3.96 -24.36
N HIS A 351 -0.19 4.80 -24.59
CA HIS A 351 -0.15 5.94 -25.51
C HIS A 351 -0.68 7.20 -24.80
N PRO A 352 0.19 8.15 -24.45
CA PRO A 352 -0.24 9.46 -23.97
C PRO A 352 -0.69 10.33 -25.17
N ILE A 353 -1.94 10.73 -25.15
CA ILE A 353 -2.57 11.51 -26.23
C ILE A 353 -3.05 12.85 -25.66
N ILE A 354 -2.51 13.94 -26.17
CA ILE A 354 -3.04 15.28 -25.87
C ILE A 354 -4.24 15.54 -26.77
N GLY A 355 -5.39 15.78 -26.13
CA GLY A 355 -6.65 16.04 -26.84
C GLY A 355 -7.76 16.52 -25.91
N ASP A 356 -8.76 17.15 -26.48
CA ASP A 356 -9.91 17.71 -25.79
C ASP A 356 -11.18 16.96 -26.20
N VAL A 357 -11.99 16.53 -25.25
CA VAL A 357 -13.26 15.82 -25.48
C VAL A 357 -14.31 16.66 -26.21
N ARG A 358 -14.15 18.00 -26.22
CA ARG A 358 -14.97 18.93 -26.97
C ARG A 358 -14.75 18.85 -28.50
N ILE A 359 -13.66 18.19 -28.93
CA ILE A 359 -13.26 18.15 -30.34
C ILE A 359 -13.53 16.75 -30.92
N PRO A 360 -14.68 16.53 -31.63
CA PRO A 360 -15.06 15.22 -32.16
C PRO A 360 -14.02 14.60 -33.10
N ALA A 361 -13.39 15.41 -33.96
CA ALA A 361 -12.36 14.93 -34.89
C ALA A 361 -11.11 14.38 -34.15
N ARG A 362 -10.78 14.93 -32.97
CA ARG A 362 -9.65 14.39 -32.17
C ARG A 362 -10.00 13.06 -31.52
N LEU A 363 -11.22 12.92 -31.02
CA LEU A 363 -11.75 11.65 -30.54
C LEU A 363 -11.78 10.60 -31.66
N ASP A 364 -12.30 10.98 -32.84
CA ASP A 364 -12.36 10.14 -34.02
C ASP A 364 -10.99 9.54 -34.39
N TYR A 365 -9.96 10.38 -34.45
CA TYR A 365 -8.59 9.94 -34.70
C TYR A 365 -8.11 8.90 -33.67
N VAL A 366 -8.46 9.08 -32.40
CA VAL A 366 -8.01 8.18 -31.32
C VAL A 366 -8.78 6.85 -31.37
N PHE A 367 -10.11 6.91 -31.50
CA PHE A 367 -10.95 5.72 -31.55
C PHE A 367 -10.65 4.86 -32.80
N SER A 368 -10.47 5.49 -33.97
CA SER A 368 -10.13 4.78 -35.21
C SER A 368 -8.75 4.14 -35.19
N ARG A 369 -7.80 4.72 -34.45
CA ARG A 369 -6.44 4.21 -34.37
C ARG A 369 -6.27 3.08 -33.36
N PHE A 370 -6.90 3.18 -32.20
CA PHE A 370 -6.65 2.29 -31.05
C PHE A 370 -7.78 1.30 -30.78
N HIS A 371 -8.98 1.50 -31.32
CA HIS A 371 -10.16 0.65 -31.15
C HIS A 371 -10.36 0.20 -29.69
N PRO A 372 -10.54 1.14 -28.72
CA PRO A 372 -10.66 0.78 -27.32
C PRO A 372 -11.89 -0.09 -27.09
N GLN A 373 -11.72 -1.16 -26.31
CA GLN A 373 -12.80 -2.05 -25.91
C GLN A 373 -13.56 -1.51 -24.69
N VAL A 374 -12.85 -0.80 -23.80
CA VAL A 374 -13.45 -0.16 -22.63
C VAL A 374 -12.97 1.29 -22.55
N VAL A 375 -13.91 2.20 -22.23
CA VAL A 375 -13.61 3.62 -22.04
C VAL A 375 -14.01 4.05 -20.63
N PHE A 376 -13.05 4.54 -19.85
CA PHE A 376 -13.30 5.24 -18.60
C PHE A 376 -13.31 6.76 -18.87
N HIS A 377 -14.47 7.37 -18.71
CA HIS A 377 -14.65 8.80 -18.98
C HIS A 377 -14.62 9.60 -17.68
N ALA A 378 -13.42 10.12 -17.35
CA ALA A 378 -13.17 10.96 -16.17
C ALA A 378 -12.87 12.43 -16.51
N ALA A 379 -12.88 12.81 -17.79
CA ALA A 379 -12.70 14.19 -18.23
C ALA A 379 -13.92 15.04 -17.84
N ALA A 380 -13.73 16.04 -16.98
CA ALA A 380 -14.77 16.98 -16.55
C ALA A 380 -14.16 18.17 -15.81
N TYR A 381 -14.84 19.30 -15.86
CA TYR A 381 -14.62 20.43 -14.94
C TYR A 381 -15.40 20.19 -13.64
N LYS A 382 -14.75 20.37 -12.49
CA LYS A 382 -15.29 19.98 -11.18
C LYS A 382 -15.37 21.10 -10.13
N HIS A 383 -14.70 22.21 -10.36
CA HIS A 383 -14.63 23.29 -9.37
C HIS A 383 -15.88 24.16 -9.41
N VAL A 384 -16.77 23.99 -8.42
CA VAL A 384 -18.08 24.65 -8.36
C VAL A 384 -17.98 26.17 -8.54
N PRO A 385 -17.13 26.92 -7.80
CA PRO A 385 -17.09 28.38 -7.96
C PRO A 385 -16.68 28.82 -9.38
N LEU A 386 -15.70 28.13 -9.99
CA LEU A 386 -15.29 28.47 -11.36
C LEU A 386 -16.38 28.16 -12.38
N MET A 387 -17.19 27.12 -12.15
CA MET A 387 -18.26 26.76 -13.07
C MET A 387 -19.49 27.67 -12.91
N GLU A 388 -19.73 28.21 -11.73
CA GLU A 388 -20.71 29.29 -11.53
C GLU A 388 -20.35 30.52 -12.36
N GLU A 389 -19.08 30.88 -12.42
CA GLU A 389 -18.57 32.00 -13.22
C GLU A 389 -18.48 31.67 -14.72
N ASN A 390 -18.48 30.39 -15.11
CA ASN A 390 -18.26 29.92 -16.48
C ASN A 390 -19.24 28.81 -16.89
N PRO A 391 -20.58 29.06 -16.90
CA PRO A 391 -21.57 28.03 -17.17
C PRO A 391 -21.45 27.38 -18.56
N CYS A 392 -21.16 28.20 -19.57
CA CYS A 392 -21.01 27.72 -20.94
C CYS A 392 -19.84 26.74 -21.10
N GLU A 393 -18.69 27.03 -20.46
CA GLU A 393 -17.55 26.11 -20.46
C GLU A 393 -17.88 24.79 -19.73
N ALA A 394 -18.61 24.86 -18.61
CA ALA A 394 -19.09 23.69 -17.91
C ALA A 394 -19.97 22.80 -18.79
N VAL A 395 -20.89 23.37 -19.58
CA VAL A 395 -21.74 22.66 -20.53
C VAL A 395 -20.90 22.04 -21.64
N LEU A 396 -20.00 22.81 -22.26
CA LEU A 396 -19.19 22.33 -23.38
C LEU A 396 -18.32 21.13 -22.99
N VAL A 397 -17.72 21.14 -21.79
CA VAL A 397 -16.86 20.04 -21.34
C VAL A 397 -17.69 18.88 -20.79
N ASN A 398 -18.56 19.17 -19.79
CA ASN A 398 -19.22 18.11 -19.03
C ASN A 398 -20.41 17.48 -19.77
N VAL A 399 -21.12 18.23 -20.61
CA VAL A 399 -22.30 17.76 -21.35
C VAL A 399 -21.92 17.38 -22.78
N ALA A 400 -21.50 18.34 -23.59
CA ALA A 400 -21.16 18.09 -24.99
C ALA A 400 -19.94 17.16 -25.12
N GLY A 401 -18.93 17.30 -24.27
CA GLY A 401 -17.78 16.41 -24.21
C GLY A 401 -18.17 14.96 -23.87
N SER A 402 -19.07 14.76 -22.89
CA SER A 402 -19.56 13.42 -22.54
C SER A 402 -20.39 12.81 -23.67
N ARG A 403 -21.25 13.59 -24.34
CA ARG A 403 -21.96 13.17 -25.56
C ARG A 403 -20.98 12.70 -26.63
N ASN A 404 -19.98 13.52 -26.96
CA ASN A 404 -19.01 13.18 -28.01
C ASN A 404 -18.31 11.85 -27.73
N VAL A 405 -17.88 11.61 -26.47
CA VAL A 405 -17.25 10.35 -26.08
C VAL A 405 -18.24 9.18 -26.19
N ALA A 406 -19.49 9.35 -25.71
CA ALA A 406 -20.52 8.29 -25.76
C ALA A 406 -20.90 7.94 -27.21
N ASP A 407 -21.05 8.93 -28.09
CA ASP A 407 -21.36 8.72 -29.52
C ASP A 407 -20.21 7.98 -30.21
N LYS A 408 -18.95 8.32 -29.93
CA LYS A 408 -17.79 7.60 -30.47
C LYS A 408 -17.69 6.17 -29.92
N CYS A 409 -18.08 5.92 -28.69
CA CYS A 409 -18.18 4.55 -28.17
C CYS A 409 -19.13 3.68 -28.99
N ILE A 410 -20.26 4.23 -29.42
CA ILE A 410 -21.21 3.50 -30.29
C ILE A 410 -20.64 3.34 -31.69
N GLU A 411 -20.11 4.42 -32.28
CA GLU A 411 -19.59 4.43 -33.67
C GLU A 411 -18.46 3.40 -33.86
N TYR A 412 -17.60 3.22 -32.84
CA TYR A 412 -16.45 2.31 -32.85
C TYR A 412 -16.67 1.00 -32.08
N ASP A 413 -17.94 0.65 -31.83
CA ASP A 413 -18.32 -0.63 -31.21
C ASP A 413 -17.63 -0.94 -29.86
N VAL A 414 -17.38 0.08 -29.02
CA VAL A 414 -16.84 -0.08 -27.68
C VAL A 414 -17.76 -0.97 -26.86
N GLU A 415 -17.21 -1.95 -26.16
CA GLU A 415 -18.00 -2.89 -25.34
C GLU A 415 -18.66 -2.17 -24.15
N LYS A 416 -17.91 -1.28 -23.49
CA LYS A 416 -18.38 -0.61 -22.26
C LYS A 416 -17.79 0.79 -22.11
N MET A 417 -18.64 1.75 -21.77
CA MET A 417 -18.24 3.08 -21.34
C MET A 417 -18.62 3.30 -19.88
N VAL A 418 -17.65 3.68 -19.05
CA VAL A 418 -17.82 3.99 -17.61
C VAL A 418 -17.66 5.47 -17.39
N MET A 419 -18.75 6.19 -17.12
CA MET A 419 -18.75 7.62 -16.87
C MET A 419 -18.62 7.91 -15.37
N ILE A 420 -17.63 8.73 -15.01
CA ILE A 420 -17.46 9.22 -13.64
C ILE A 420 -18.41 10.38 -13.38
N SER A 421 -19.26 10.25 -12.36
CA SER A 421 -20.18 11.29 -11.90
C SER A 421 -19.94 11.61 -10.40
N THR A 422 -20.84 12.37 -9.79
CA THR A 422 -20.66 12.94 -8.47
C THR A 422 -21.97 12.96 -7.67
N ASP A 423 -21.88 13.03 -6.34
CA ASP A 423 -22.98 13.31 -5.42
C ASP A 423 -23.70 14.63 -5.76
N LYS A 424 -22.98 15.61 -6.32
CA LYS A 424 -23.52 16.93 -6.69
C LYS A 424 -24.47 16.92 -7.87
N ALA A 425 -24.55 15.82 -8.63
CA ALA A 425 -25.56 15.58 -9.65
C ALA A 425 -26.94 15.23 -9.06
N VAL A 426 -27.01 14.97 -7.76
CA VAL A 426 -28.25 14.67 -7.02
C VAL A 426 -28.80 15.97 -6.46
N ASN A 427 -30.05 16.34 -6.81
CA ASN A 427 -30.66 17.61 -6.43
C ASN A 427 -29.68 18.78 -6.58
N PRO A 428 -29.17 19.07 -7.79
CA PRO A 428 -28.06 19.99 -7.99
C PRO A 428 -28.45 21.41 -7.51
N THR A 429 -27.48 22.06 -6.84
CA THR A 429 -27.61 23.47 -6.40
C THR A 429 -26.66 24.40 -7.10
N ASN A 430 -25.96 23.90 -8.09
CA ASN A 430 -24.92 24.61 -8.82
C ASN A 430 -24.81 24.12 -10.27
N ILE A 431 -24.20 24.95 -11.10
CA ILE A 431 -23.98 24.69 -12.53
C ILE A 431 -23.21 23.37 -12.75
N MET A 432 -22.11 23.16 -12.01
CA MET A 432 -21.28 21.96 -12.18
C MET A 432 -22.11 20.68 -11.92
N GLY A 433 -22.86 20.63 -10.82
CA GLY A 433 -23.73 19.49 -10.50
C GLY A 433 -24.82 19.28 -11.56
N CYS A 434 -25.46 20.35 -12.02
CA CYS A 434 -26.46 20.29 -13.10
C CYS A 434 -25.86 19.78 -14.42
N THR A 435 -24.66 20.23 -14.82
CA THR A 435 -24.00 19.72 -16.04
C THR A 435 -23.66 18.23 -15.94
N LYS A 436 -23.27 17.73 -14.77
CA LYS A 436 -23.06 16.29 -14.54
C LYS A 436 -24.38 15.52 -14.63
N ARG A 437 -25.47 16.08 -14.09
CA ARG A 437 -26.81 15.47 -14.21
C ARG A 437 -27.28 15.41 -15.68
N LEU A 438 -27.06 16.46 -16.45
CA LEU A 438 -27.37 16.50 -17.88
C LEU A 438 -26.57 15.45 -18.67
N ALA A 439 -25.30 15.27 -18.35
CA ALA A 439 -24.47 14.21 -18.94
C ALA A 439 -25.01 12.81 -18.58
N GLU A 440 -25.44 12.58 -17.33
CA GLU A 440 -26.09 11.34 -16.92
C GLU A 440 -27.37 11.08 -17.69
N ILE A 441 -28.23 12.13 -17.85
CA ILE A 441 -29.48 12.02 -18.62
C ILE A 441 -29.19 11.63 -20.06
N TYR A 442 -28.20 12.26 -20.71
CA TYR A 442 -27.83 11.92 -22.10
C TYR A 442 -27.36 10.46 -22.21
N VAL A 443 -26.37 10.07 -21.39
CA VAL A 443 -25.77 8.73 -21.45
C VAL A 443 -26.79 7.64 -21.13
N GLN A 444 -27.65 7.87 -20.12
CA GLN A 444 -28.71 6.95 -19.76
C GLN A 444 -29.78 6.81 -20.88
N SER A 445 -30.27 7.93 -21.43
CA SER A 445 -31.27 7.91 -22.48
C SER A 445 -30.73 7.23 -23.75
N LEU A 446 -29.45 7.43 -24.06
CA LEU A 446 -28.76 6.76 -25.17
C LEU A 446 -28.68 5.25 -24.95
N GLY A 447 -28.32 4.78 -23.76
CA GLY A 447 -28.30 3.37 -23.41
C GLY A 447 -29.68 2.73 -23.48
N LEU A 448 -30.73 3.41 -22.98
CA LEU A 448 -32.10 2.96 -23.08
C LEU A 448 -32.60 2.86 -24.54
N ALA A 449 -32.24 3.81 -25.41
CA ALA A 449 -32.59 3.77 -26.84
C ALA A 449 -31.95 2.56 -27.55
N ILE A 450 -30.73 2.18 -27.16
CA ILE A 450 -30.08 0.96 -27.67
C ILE A 450 -30.78 -0.29 -27.15
N GLU A 451 -31.09 -0.38 -25.86
CA GLU A 451 -31.80 -1.53 -25.27
C GLU A 451 -33.20 -1.73 -25.87
N LYS A 452 -33.91 -0.63 -26.21
CA LYS A 452 -35.22 -0.66 -26.87
C LYS A 452 -35.14 -0.90 -28.39
N GLY A 453 -33.94 -0.94 -28.97
CA GLY A 453 -33.72 -1.09 -30.40
C GLY A 453 -34.05 0.17 -31.24
N GLU A 454 -34.25 1.31 -30.61
CA GLU A 454 -34.49 2.60 -31.24
C GLU A 454 -33.23 3.18 -31.89
N ARG A 455 -32.05 2.80 -31.35
CA ARG A 455 -30.74 3.14 -31.88
C ARG A 455 -29.85 1.90 -32.01
N LYS A 456 -29.14 1.81 -33.13
CA LYS A 456 -28.15 0.73 -33.32
C LYS A 456 -26.92 0.98 -32.42
N GLY A 457 -26.44 -0.07 -31.77
CA GLY A 457 -25.25 -0.05 -30.93
C GLY A 457 -25.22 -1.28 -30.06
N LYS A 458 -24.06 -1.55 -29.47
CA LYS A 458 -23.85 -2.65 -28.51
C LYS A 458 -23.15 -2.19 -27.23
N THR A 459 -22.75 -0.92 -27.17
CA THR A 459 -22.04 -0.34 -26.04
C THR A 459 -22.91 -0.34 -24.77
N LYS A 460 -22.37 -0.88 -23.69
CA LYS A 460 -23.00 -0.82 -22.36
C LYS A 460 -22.53 0.43 -21.63
N PHE A 461 -23.47 1.24 -21.17
CA PHE A 461 -23.20 2.46 -20.45
C PHE A 461 -23.30 2.25 -18.93
N VAL A 462 -22.27 2.67 -18.21
CA VAL A 462 -22.19 2.59 -16.76
C VAL A 462 -21.88 3.98 -16.22
N THR A 463 -22.67 4.44 -15.26
CA THR A 463 -22.39 5.70 -14.54
C THR A 463 -22.08 5.41 -13.08
N THR A 464 -21.09 6.09 -12.51
CA THR A 464 -20.72 5.92 -11.09
C THR A 464 -20.81 7.25 -10.38
N ARG A 465 -21.57 7.31 -9.26
CA ARG A 465 -21.70 8.47 -8.38
C ARG A 465 -20.98 8.24 -7.06
N PHE A 466 -20.12 9.17 -6.68
CA PHE A 466 -19.48 9.22 -5.38
C PHE A 466 -19.19 10.66 -4.96
N GLY A 467 -18.91 10.85 -3.68
CA GLY A 467 -18.63 12.17 -3.08
C GLY A 467 -17.20 12.64 -3.28
N ASN A 468 -16.69 13.44 -2.31
CA ASN A 468 -15.35 13.99 -2.44
C ASN A 468 -14.29 12.91 -2.25
N VAL A 469 -13.19 13.05 -3.01
CA VAL A 469 -12.01 12.21 -2.83
C VAL A 469 -10.89 12.98 -2.15
N LEU A 470 -10.22 12.31 -1.21
CA LEU A 470 -9.16 12.89 -0.40
C LEU A 470 -7.92 13.21 -1.24
N GLY A 471 -7.31 14.36 -0.98
CA GLY A 471 -6.03 14.71 -1.61
C GLY A 471 -6.09 15.03 -3.11
N SER A 472 -7.29 15.12 -3.72
CA SER A 472 -7.41 15.51 -5.14
C SER A 472 -6.97 16.96 -5.37
N ASN A 473 -6.46 17.24 -6.58
CA ASN A 473 -5.98 18.56 -6.96
C ASN A 473 -7.04 19.65 -6.73
N GLY A 474 -6.66 20.74 -6.07
CA GLY A 474 -7.53 21.88 -5.73
C GLY A 474 -8.58 21.56 -4.66
N SER A 475 -8.53 20.42 -3.97
CA SER A 475 -9.44 20.08 -2.88
C SER A 475 -9.03 20.72 -1.54
N VAL A 476 -9.87 20.54 -0.52
CA VAL A 476 -9.71 21.17 0.80
C VAL A 476 -8.41 20.78 1.50
N ILE A 477 -7.96 19.53 1.41
CA ILE A 477 -6.74 19.05 2.10
C ILE A 477 -5.46 19.72 1.57
N PRO A 478 -5.15 19.74 0.27
CA PRO A 478 -4.02 20.49 -0.26
C PRO A 478 -4.06 21.98 0.13
N ARG A 479 -5.25 22.59 0.08
CA ARG A 479 -5.42 24.00 0.47
C ARG A 479 -5.11 24.24 1.96
N PHE A 480 -5.61 23.39 2.85
CA PHE A 480 -5.31 23.50 4.28
C PHE A 480 -3.83 23.30 4.56
N ARG A 481 -3.20 22.32 3.90
CA ARG A 481 -1.75 22.09 4.02
C ARG A 481 -0.94 23.33 3.60
N GLU A 482 -1.31 23.96 2.50
CA GLU A 482 -0.67 25.21 2.04
C GLU A 482 -0.87 26.37 3.03
N GLN A 483 -2.10 26.55 3.56
CA GLN A 483 -2.40 27.58 4.54
C GLN A 483 -1.64 27.36 5.86
N ILE A 484 -1.59 26.13 6.35
CA ILE A 484 -0.82 25.76 7.54
C ILE A 484 0.67 26.03 7.33
N ALA A 485 1.23 25.65 6.18
CA ALA A 485 2.64 25.90 5.85
C ALA A 485 3.00 27.38 5.81
N LYS A 486 2.02 28.25 5.46
CA LYS A 486 2.15 29.72 5.47
C LYS A 486 1.91 30.37 6.84
N GLY A 487 1.58 29.58 7.89
CA GLY A 487 1.27 30.09 9.23
C GLY A 487 -0.20 30.49 9.43
N GLY A 488 -1.09 30.10 8.52
CA GLY A 488 -2.53 30.37 8.60
C GLY A 488 -2.98 31.73 8.05
N PRO A 489 -4.25 32.15 8.29
CA PRO A 489 -5.30 31.32 8.90
C PRO A 489 -5.79 30.20 7.97
N VAL A 490 -6.35 29.13 8.56
CA VAL A 490 -7.06 28.08 7.80
C VAL A 490 -8.50 28.55 7.56
N THR A 491 -8.94 28.57 6.29
CA THR A 491 -10.26 29.09 5.91
C THR A 491 -11.26 27.96 5.69
N VAL A 492 -12.39 27.99 6.42
CA VAL A 492 -13.52 27.05 6.29
C VAL A 492 -14.76 27.86 5.91
N THR A 493 -15.60 27.35 5.01
CA THR A 493 -16.76 28.12 4.52
C THR A 493 -17.88 28.24 5.54
N HIS A 494 -18.10 27.19 6.38
CA HIS A 494 -19.12 27.22 7.45
C HIS A 494 -18.72 26.26 8.57
N PRO A 495 -18.99 26.58 9.86
CA PRO A 495 -18.62 25.71 10.99
C PRO A 495 -19.28 24.33 10.95
N ASP A 496 -20.50 24.22 10.42
CA ASP A 496 -21.24 22.97 10.34
C ASP A 496 -21.19 22.28 9.00
N ILE A 497 -20.37 22.75 8.07
CA ILE A 497 -20.27 22.12 6.76
C ILE A 497 -19.67 20.71 6.87
N THR A 498 -20.38 19.74 6.28
CA THR A 498 -19.90 18.36 6.21
C THR A 498 -19.67 17.90 4.78
N ARG A 499 -18.76 16.97 4.61
CA ARG A 499 -18.51 16.30 3.33
C ARG A 499 -18.26 14.82 3.56
N PHE A 500 -18.70 14.02 2.59
CA PHE A 500 -18.27 12.65 2.49
C PHE A 500 -16.87 12.57 1.87
N PHE A 501 -16.04 11.68 2.38
CA PHE A 501 -14.71 11.47 1.84
C PHE A 501 -14.42 10.01 1.57
N MET A 502 -13.68 9.78 0.51
CA MET A 502 -13.16 8.49 0.08
C MET A 502 -11.72 8.67 -0.38
N THR A 503 -10.87 7.68 -0.29
CA THR A 503 -9.54 7.76 -0.89
C THR A 503 -9.64 7.61 -2.40
N ILE A 504 -8.70 8.20 -3.16
CA ILE A 504 -8.68 8.09 -4.62
C ILE A 504 -8.54 6.63 -5.06
N PRO A 505 -7.60 5.82 -4.49
CA PRO A 505 -7.51 4.40 -4.83
C PRO A 505 -8.79 3.62 -4.55
N GLU A 506 -9.46 3.88 -3.43
CA GLU A 506 -10.74 3.27 -3.08
C GLU A 506 -11.83 3.59 -4.12
N ALA A 507 -11.97 4.86 -4.50
CA ALA A 507 -12.94 5.28 -5.51
C ALA A 507 -12.69 4.57 -6.86
N CYS A 508 -11.44 4.50 -7.31
CA CYS A 508 -11.08 3.85 -8.56
C CYS A 508 -11.35 2.34 -8.53
N ARG A 509 -11.08 1.67 -7.42
CA ARG A 509 -11.42 0.25 -7.23
C ARG A 509 -12.92 0.01 -7.35
N LEU A 510 -13.75 0.81 -6.66
CA LEU A 510 -15.22 0.71 -6.76
C LEU A 510 -15.74 1.01 -8.17
N VAL A 511 -15.12 1.95 -8.90
CA VAL A 511 -15.44 2.22 -10.31
C VAL A 511 -15.18 1.00 -11.17
N MET A 512 -14.05 0.33 -11.01
CA MET A 512 -13.72 -0.89 -11.76
C MET A 512 -14.62 -2.06 -11.37
N GLU A 513 -14.95 -2.20 -10.08
CA GLU A 513 -15.91 -3.21 -9.61
C GLU A 513 -17.30 -2.98 -10.20
N ALA A 514 -17.81 -1.74 -10.18
CA ALA A 514 -19.06 -1.37 -10.83
C ALA A 514 -19.04 -1.66 -12.34
N ALA A 515 -17.92 -1.38 -12.99
CA ALA A 515 -17.72 -1.71 -14.40
C ALA A 515 -17.76 -3.21 -14.66
N THR A 516 -17.20 -4.02 -13.76
CA THR A 516 -17.16 -5.48 -13.87
C THR A 516 -18.55 -6.09 -13.69
N MET A 517 -19.27 -5.70 -12.62
CA MET A 517 -20.59 -6.26 -12.30
C MET A 517 -21.74 -5.74 -13.17
N SER A 518 -21.55 -4.64 -13.91
CA SER A 518 -22.62 -4.03 -14.70
C SER A 518 -23.05 -4.90 -15.86
N THR A 519 -24.36 -5.09 -15.96
CA THR A 519 -25.03 -5.76 -17.08
C THR A 519 -25.38 -4.81 -18.23
N GLY A 520 -25.41 -3.50 -18.01
CA GLY A 520 -25.73 -2.44 -18.98
C GLY A 520 -26.33 -1.23 -18.28
N ASN A 521 -26.50 -0.13 -18.91
CA ASN A 521 -27.22 1.13 -18.62
C ASN A 521 -27.63 1.37 -17.14
N GLN A 522 -26.65 1.30 -16.21
CA GLN A 522 -26.88 1.39 -14.77
C GLN A 522 -26.14 2.57 -14.17
N ILE A 523 -26.77 3.20 -13.16
CA ILE A 523 -26.13 4.22 -12.33
C ILE A 523 -25.79 3.62 -10.97
N PHE A 524 -24.52 3.44 -10.69
CA PHE A 524 -24.03 2.94 -9.41
C PHE A 524 -23.73 4.08 -8.46
N VAL A 525 -24.14 3.90 -7.21
CA VAL A 525 -23.90 4.83 -6.11
C VAL A 525 -23.05 4.13 -5.06
N PHE A 526 -21.97 4.78 -4.66
CA PHE A 526 -21.07 4.23 -3.67
C PHE A 526 -21.44 4.70 -2.27
N ASP A 527 -21.41 3.76 -1.33
CA ASP A 527 -21.55 4.08 0.08
C ASP A 527 -20.33 4.88 0.55
N MET A 528 -20.57 6.13 0.88
CA MET A 528 -19.54 7.07 1.32
C MET A 528 -19.22 6.99 2.82
N GLY A 529 -19.92 6.12 3.58
CA GLY A 529 -19.80 6.06 5.03
C GLY A 529 -20.26 7.35 5.72
N GLU A 530 -19.65 7.68 6.86
CA GLU A 530 -20.01 8.86 7.63
C GLU A 530 -19.44 10.16 7.03
N SER A 531 -20.23 11.24 7.15
CA SER A 531 -19.77 12.56 6.73
C SER A 531 -18.85 13.18 7.78
N VAL A 532 -17.85 13.92 7.34
CA VAL A 532 -16.84 14.56 8.19
C VAL A 532 -17.07 16.07 8.23
N LYS A 533 -17.10 16.68 9.43
CA LYS A 533 -17.10 18.14 9.58
C LYS A 533 -15.78 18.72 9.10
N ILE A 534 -15.83 19.67 8.16
CA ILE A 534 -14.62 20.29 7.59
C ILE A 534 -13.84 21.09 8.64
N ALA A 535 -14.52 21.72 9.60
CA ALA A 535 -13.87 22.41 10.72
C ALA A 535 -13.08 21.42 11.60
N SER A 536 -13.59 20.20 11.86
CA SER A 536 -12.86 19.16 12.58
C SER A 536 -11.64 18.65 11.80
N LEU A 537 -11.78 18.52 10.48
CA LEU A 537 -10.66 18.18 9.60
C LEU A 537 -9.55 19.23 9.64
N ALA A 538 -9.93 20.53 9.62
CA ALA A 538 -8.98 21.63 9.74
C ALA A 538 -8.20 21.57 11.06
N ARG A 539 -8.90 21.37 12.20
CA ARG A 539 -8.27 21.21 13.52
C ARG A 539 -7.25 20.08 13.53
N ARG A 540 -7.65 18.90 13.08
CA ARG A 540 -6.76 17.73 13.00
C ARG A 540 -5.54 17.97 12.13
N MET A 541 -5.68 18.66 11.00
CA MET A 541 -4.55 18.97 10.12
C MET A 541 -3.57 19.99 10.75
N ILE A 542 -4.06 20.98 11.52
CA ILE A 542 -3.23 21.90 12.28
C ILE A 542 -2.46 21.14 13.36
N GLU A 543 -3.13 20.26 14.11
CA GLU A 543 -2.52 19.43 15.15
C GLU A 543 -1.46 18.47 14.58
N LEU A 544 -1.73 17.83 13.45
CA LEU A 544 -0.77 16.96 12.74
C LEU A 544 0.48 17.72 12.26
N ALA A 545 0.33 19.00 11.95
CA ALA A 545 1.45 19.86 11.60
C ALA A 545 2.25 20.37 12.82
N GLY A 546 1.86 19.96 14.05
CA GLY A 546 2.54 20.33 15.30
C GLY A 546 2.11 21.67 15.89
N PHE A 547 1.02 22.28 15.39
CA PHE A 547 0.49 23.55 15.87
C PHE A 547 -0.76 23.37 16.73
N ILE A 548 -1.08 24.37 17.56
CA ILE A 548 -2.29 24.38 18.40
C ILE A 548 -3.36 25.19 17.67
N PRO A 549 -4.54 24.56 17.34
CA PRO A 549 -5.66 25.26 16.72
C PRO A 549 -6.12 26.45 17.57
N ASP A 550 -6.51 27.54 16.93
CA ASP A 550 -7.00 28.78 17.52
C ASP A 550 -5.99 29.51 18.46
N LYS A 551 -4.75 29.01 18.58
CA LYS A 551 -3.65 29.62 19.31
C LYS A 551 -2.48 29.98 18.39
N ASP A 552 -1.93 28.96 17.70
CA ASP A 552 -0.82 29.13 16.75
C ASP A 552 -1.34 29.42 15.34
N ILE A 553 -2.41 28.73 14.95
CA ILE A 553 -3.10 28.90 13.66
C ILE A 553 -4.61 29.01 13.89
N ASN A 554 -5.18 30.14 13.49
CA ASN A 554 -6.61 30.39 13.59
C ASN A 554 -7.39 29.71 12.47
N ILE A 555 -8.63 29.29 12.78
CA ILE A 555 -9.61 28.86 11.79
C ILE A 555 -10.61 29.99 11.57
N THR A 556 -10.73 30.46 10.34
CA THR A 556 -11.64 31.52 9.96
C THR A 556 -12.78 31.03 9.09
N TYR A 557 -13.98 31.58 9.29
CA TYR A 557 -15.17 31.20 8.54
C TYR A 557 -15.52 32.28 7.52
N THR A 558 -15.57 31.87 6.23
CA THR A 558 -15.71 32.82 5.09
C THR A 558 -17.14 32.95 4.56
N GLY A 559 -18.08 32.17 5.03
CA GLY A 559 -19.43 32.04 4.44
C GLY A 559 -19.46 30.98 3.31
N LEU A 560 -20.65 30.45 3.05
CA LEU A 560 -20.87 29.49 1.94
C LEU A 560 -20.63 30.19 0.59
N ARG A 561 -19.96 29.52 -0.32
CA ARG A 561 -19.69 30.02 -1.67
C ARG A 561 -20.91 29.84 -2.59
N PRO A 562 -20.99 30.54 -3.73
CA PRO A 562 -22.02 30.28 -4.73
C PRO A 562 -22.11 28.79 -5.10
N GLY A 563 -23.34 28.27 -5.10
CA GLY A 563 -23.64 26.86 -5.39
C GLY A 563 -23.27 25.85 -4.31
N GLU A 564 -22.69 26.26 -3.17
CA GLU A 564 -22.22 25.33 -2.14
C GLU A 564 -23.35 24.87 -1.22
N LYS A 565 -23.49 23.54 -1.05
CA LYS A 565 -24.40 22.91 -0.07
C LYS A 565 -23.74 22.87 1.31
N LEU A 566 -24.54 23.05 2.37
CA LEU A 566 -24.07 22.78 3.74
C LEU A 566 -23.81 21.28 3.96
N TYR A 567 -24.72 20.45 3.45
CA TYR A 567 -24.65 18.98 3.47
C TYR A 567 -24.80 18.45 2.04
N GLU A 568 -23.99 17.45 1.67
CA GLU A 568 -24.12 16.77 0.38
C GLU A 568 -24.97 15.51 0.50
N GLU A 569 -25.71 15.20 -0.56
CA GLU A 569 -26.57 14.05 -0.68
C GLU A 569 -26.01 13.09 -1.73
N VAL A 570 -25.93 11.80 -1.42
CA VAL A 570 -25.51 10.78 -2.38
C VAL A 570 -26.69 10.35 -3.26
N LEU A 571 -27.89 10.33 -2.68
CA LEU A 571 -29.15 9.97 -3.34
C LEU A 571 -30.19 11.05 -3.17
N SER A 572 -31.05 11.25 -4.19
CA SER A 572 -32.26 12.04 -4.06
C SER A 572 -33.29 11.32 -3.16
N ASN A 573 -34.09 12.08 -2.43
CA ASN A 573 -35.24 11.53 -1.67
C ASN A 573 -36.27 10.81 -2.59
N LYS A 574 -36.26 11.05 -3.89
CA LYS A 574 -37.10 10.42 -4.93
C LYS A 574 -36.45 9.22 -5.60
N GLU A 575 -35.21 8.92 -5.33
CA GLU A 575 -34.46 7.79 -5.89
C GLU A 575 -34.56 6.58 -4.95
N ASN A 576 -35.03 5.45 -5.47
CA ASN A 576 -34.93 4.16 -4.82
C ASN A 576 -33.62 3.50 -5.28
N THR A 577 -32.95 2.79 -4.38
CA THR A 577 -31.76 2.02 -4.71
C THR A 577 -32.02 0.52 -4.65
N LEU A 578 -31.33 -0.23 -5.51
CA LEU A 578 -31.28 -1.69 -5.45
C LEU A 578 -29.92 -2.11 -4.85
N PRO A 579 -29.89 -3.15 -4.01
CA PRO A 579 -28.63 -3.74 -3.55
C PRO A 579 -27.89 -4.42 -4.72
N THR A 580 -26.58 -4.55 -4.60
CA THR A 580 -25.73 -5.38 -5.46
C THR A 580 -25.10 -6.49 -4.63
N ASN A 581 -24.29 -7.32 -5.27
CA ASN A 581 -23.46 -8.33 -4.56
C ASN A 581 -22.32 -7.70 -3.74
N HIS A 582 -22.09 -6.40 -3.89
CA HIS A 582 -21.07 -5.66 -3.15
C HIS A 582 -21.69 -4.71 -2.13
N ASP A 583 -21.35 -4.85 -0.85
CA ASP A 583 -21.96 -4.10 0.27
C ASP A 583 -21.90 -2.58 0.14
N ARG A 584 -20.89 -2.06 -0.56
CA ARG A 584 -20.63 -0.62 -0.73
C ARG A 584 -21.13 -0.06 -2.06
N ILE A 585 -21.73 -0.88 -2.94
CA ILE A 585 -22.22 -0.46 -4.26
C ILE A 585 -23.72 -0.74 -4.33
N ARG A 586 -24.49 0.27 -4.71
CA ARG A 586 -25.93 0.18 -4.94
C ARG A 586 -26.26 0.70 -6.33
N ILE A 587 -27.38 0.27 -6.91
CA ILE A 587 -27.87 0.77 -8.19
C ILE A 587 -28.97 1.78 -7.90
N ALA A 588 -28.86 3.01 -8.42
CA ALA A 588 -29.89 4.03 -8.34
C ALA A 588 -30.97 3.78 -9.38
N LYS A 589 -32.26 3.86 -8.96
CA LYS A 589 -33.39 4.00 -9.88
C LYS A 589 -33.64 5.48 -10.10
N VAL A 590 -33.38 5.96 -11.29
CA VAL A 590 -33.58 7.35 -11.67
C VAL A 590 -34.69 7.46 -12.70
N ARG A 591 -35.26 8.66 -12.85
CA ARG A 591 -36.22 8.95 -13.91
C ARG A 591 -35.58 8.71 -15.28
N GLU A 592 -36.31 7.99 -16.18
CA GLU A 592 -35.93 7.79 -17.57
C GLU A 592 -36.31 9.02 -18.40
N TYR A 593 -35.49 9.31 -19.39
CA TYR A 593 -35.68 10.39 -20.35
C TYR A 593 -35.67 9.81 -21.75
N ASP A 594 -36.49 10.41 -22.63
CA ASP A 594 -36.46 10.10 -24.04
C ASP A 594 -35.15 10.56 -24.68
N TYR A 595 -34.58 9.70 -25.53
CA TYR A 595 -33.27 9.98 -26.14
C TYR A 595 -33.33 11.17 -27.11
N ASN A 596 -34.38 11.25 -27.95
CA ASN A 596 -34.47 12.33 -28.97
C ASN A 596 -34.55 13.67 -28.27
N ASN A 597 -35.38 13.77 -27.22
CA ASN A 597 -35.50 14.98 -26.42
C ASN A 597 -34.16 15.31 -25.70
N ALA A 598 -33.48 14.35 -25.11
CA ALA A 598 -32.20 14.57 -24.46
C ALA A 598 -31.12 15.02 -25.46
N ASN A 599 -31.08 14.44 -26.65
CA ASN A 599 -30.13 14.81 -27.70
C ASN A 599 -30.39 16.23 -28.21
N ASP A 600 -31.67 16.61 -28.46
CA ASP A 600 -32.05 17.95 -28.90
C ASP A 600 -31.67 19.01 -27.84
N VAL A 601 -31.91 18.72 -26.57
CA VAL A 601 -31.52 19.61 -25.46
C VAL A 601 -30.00 19.78 -25.41
N VAL A 602 -29.23 18.72 -25.54
CA VAL A 602 -27.78 18.80 -25.54
C VAL A 602 -27.26 19.59 -26.73
N ALA A 603 -27.84 19.41 -27.91
CA ALA A 603 -27.49 20.19 -29.10
C ALA A 603 -27.81 21.69 -28.94
N GLN A 604 -28.96 22.03 -28.35
CA GLN A 604 -29.33 23.41 -28.06
C GLN A 604 -28.39 24.03 -27.01
N LEU A 605 -28.10 23.31 -25.92
CA LEU A 605 -27.16 23.74 -24.88
C LEU A 605 -25.76 24.00 -25.44
N GLU A 606 -25.28 23.12 -26.33
CA GLU A 606 -23.99 23.31 -26.99
C GLU A 606 -24.00 24.56 -27.89
N GLY A 607 -25.06 24.78 -28.67
CA GLY A 607 -25.21 25.96 -29.53
C GLY A 607 -25.21 27.27 -28.73
N LEU A 608 -26.03 27.35 -27.67
CA LEU A 608 -26.08 28.52 -26.76
C LEU A 608 -24.73 28.73 -26.04
N SER A 609 -24.08 27.67 -25.60
CA SER A 609 -22.80 27.76 -24.91
C SER A 609 -21.66 28.19 -25.83
N ARG A 610 -21.65 27.77 -27.09
CA ARG A 610 -20.70 28.25 -28.10
C ARG A 610 -20.92 29.75 -28.45
N ALA A 611 -22.16 30.21 -28.36
CA ALA A 611 -22.51 31.64 -28.50
C ALA A 611 -22.28 32.48 -27.23
N VAL A 612 -21.89 31.81 -26.13
CA VAL A 612 -21.68 32.40 -24.79
C VAL A 612 -22.96 33.06 -24.26
N ASP A 613 -24.16 32.53 -24.61
CA ASP A 613 -25.44 33.01 -24.10
C ASP A 613 -25.72 32.38 -22.73
N ILE A 614 -25.14 32.96 -21.68
CA ILE A 614 -25.24 32.44 -20.31
C ILE A 614 -26.70 32.36 -19.82
N PRO A 615 -27.54 33.43 -19.96
CA PRO A 615 -28.92 33.42 -19.46
C PRO A 615 -29.75 32.30 -20.07
N GLN A 616 -29.75 32.15 -21.39
CA GLN A 616 -30.53 31.12 -22.06
C GLN A 616 -29.97 29.68 -21.78
N THR A 617 -28.65 29.55 -21.67
CA THR A 617 -28.00 28.29 -21.28
C THR A 617 -28.51 27.83 -19.91
N VAL A 618 -28.46 28.68 -18.88
CA VAL A 618 -28.89 28.35 -17.53
C VAL A 618 -30.40 28.09 -17.44
N GLN A 619 -31.23 28.91 -18.13
CA GLN A 619 -32.68 28.69 -18.21
C GLN A 619 -33.01 27.31 -18.81
N LEU A 620 -32.32 26.92 -19.91
CA LEU A 620 -32.54 25.61 -20.54
C LEU A 620 -32.10 24.47 -19.61
N MET A 621 -30.96 24.65 -18.88
CA MET A 621 -30.53 23.68 -17.87
C MET A 621 -31.61 23.48 -16.79
N LYS A 622 -32.19 24.54 -16.26
CA LYS A 622 -33.24 24.48 -15.23
C LYS A 622 -34.55 23.85 -15.74
N ARG A 623 -34.94 24.13 -16.97
CA ARG A 623 -36.10 23.47 -17.59
C ARG A 623 -35.89 21.95 -17.76
N THR A 624 -34.70 21.56 -18.14
CA THR A 624 -34.36 20.13 -18.39
C THR A 624 -34.17 19.34 -17.09
N VAL A 625 -33.62 19.98 -16.05
CA VAL A 625 -33.37 19.41 -14.74
C VAL A 625 -34.19 20.16 -13.70
N PRO A 626 -35.49 19.81 -13.51
CA PRO A 626 -36.38 20.55 -12.61
C PRO A 626 -35.95 20.55 -11.15
N GLU A 627 -35.13 19.56 -10.75
CA GLU A 627 -34.54 19.48 -9.42
C GLU A 627 -33.33 20.44 -9.21
N PHE A 628 -32.88 21.14 -10.26
CA PHE A 628 -31.82 22.13 -10.15
C PHE A 628 -32.36 23.44 -9.56
N ILE A 629 -32.05 23.69 -8.29
CA ILE A 629 -32.36 24.91 -7.54
C ILE A 629 -31.04 25.54 -7.12
N SER A 630 -30.74 26.70 -7.68
CA SER A 630 -29.48 27.44 -7.35
C SER A 630 -29.47 27.86 -5.88
N LYS A 631 -28.27 27.91 -5.28
CA LYS A 631 -28.09 28.41 -3.90
C LYS A 631 -26.91 29.37 -3.85
N ASN A 632 -27.10 30.51 -3.23
CA ASN A 632 -26.08 31.57 -3.10
C ASN A 632 -25.47 31.99 -4.46
N SER A 633 -26.26 31.95 -5.55
CA SER A 633 -25.81 32.19 -6.91
C SER A 633 -26.70 33.24 -7.59
N GLU A 634 -26.15 34.00 -8.50
CA GLU A 634 -26.90 34.96 -9.33
C GLU A 634 -28.00 34.27 -10.16
N PHE A 635 -27.89 32.94 -10.41
CA PHE A 635 -28.84 32.15 -11.16
C PHE A 635 -30.11 31.76 -10.37
N GLU A 636 -30.23 32.15 -9.10
CA GLU A 636 -31.48 32.01 -8.33
C GLU A 636 -32.65 32.80 -8.98
N MET A 637 -32.35 33.87 -9.71
CA MET A 637 -33.32 34.60 -10.45
C MET A 637 -34.12 33.79 -11.49
N PHE A 638 -33.56 32.66 -11.91
CA PHE A 638 -34.20 31.74 -12.86
C PHE A 638 -34.93 30.55 -12.19
N ASP A 639 -34.94 30.45 -10.86
CA ASP A 639 -35.57 29.33 -10.15
C ASP A 639 -37.12 29.38 -10.15
N LYS A 640 -37.71 30.56 -10.42
CA LYS A 640 -39.15 30.82 -10.36
C LYS A 640 -39.85 30.80 -11.74
N GLN A 641 -39.18 30.40 -12.80
CA GLN A 641 -39.75 30.37 -14.15
C GLN A 641 -40.25 28.98 -14.56
#